data_7e1f6552a104cf0acd0203982cb9e66f
#
_entry.id   7e1f6552a104cf0acd0203982cb9e66f
#
_cell.length_a   1.000
_cell.length_b   1.000
_cell.length_c   1.000
_cell.angle_alpha   90.00
_cell.angle_beta   90.00
_cell.angle_gamma   90.00
#
_symmetry.space_group_name_H-M   'P 1'
#
loop_
_entity.id
_entity.type
_entity.pdbx_description
1 polymer ?
#
loop_
_entity_poly.entity_id
_entity_poly.type
_entity_poly.pdbx_seq_one_letter_code
_entity_poly.pdbx_strand_id
1 'polypeptide(L)'
;MSPACCKSSTFVWFVGGILTLGGAVWLAYHYWPKAEQSSTRTVDPGTARRREDTPVPSVRFTDITQDAGITFVHTNGLTEKKLLPETMCGGVAVIDFDNDDKPDLLFTNACPWPGEANRQRKLPDASLPTLVLYRNLGNNKFQDVTKEAGLATTMFGMGATVGDYDNDGFPDLFITGVGGNRLFHNSADTGGSNGRRFMEVTKAAGVGGPGGWPEGSAGDFFRWDKPICFSTSASFLDYDGDGKLDLFVCNYVRWSPAYDLSIGSKSDGKERMFGQPKQFEGALCLLYRNEGDGKFTDVSEVSGVQVFERLGTDDNAPMRAVGKSLGVIVCDADEDGWPDIFVANDSVRNFLFHNRPGKDGRRVFQEKGIYAGVAYAQGETRGAMGIDWAPFYRKGCNALLITNFSNEPDTFLCQDQTKSLEFKEESKPEGIAGPSRVPLKFGAFFFDYDLDGRLDFLTCNGHLDPSIKKLQPAQSYKQSAQLFWSKNTEGFEPVTEQAAGPELFQPLVGRGCAYADLDGDGDLDVVLVGNGGPPLVLRNDNNLGHRWIRFKLKGDGVRSNRSAIGARIVLETKDGEQRREIAAARGYLSQSELVATFGLGKTEEIQRLTIHWPGKEGGTTVIEKSEIAKLALNKQHTIEQGGK
;
A
#
# COMPACT_ATOMS: atom_id res chain seq x y z
N MET A 1 90.54 4.10 -29.21
CA MET A 1 90.68 5.46 -29.77
C MET A 1 89.33 6.17 -29.61
N SER A 2 89.41 7.27 -28.95
CA SER A 2 88.32 8.20 -28.53
C SER A 2 87.75 8.98 -29.72
N PRO A 3 86.87 9.93 -29.47
CA PRO A 3 85.39 10.00 -29.26
C PRO A 3 84.76 11.02 -30.24
N ALA A 4 83.46 11.14 -30.27
CA ALA A 4 82.80 12.44 -30.57
C ALA A 4 81.30 12.33 -30.40
N CYS A 5 80.78 13.01 -29.44
CA CYS A 5 79.97 14.21 -29.52
C CYS A 5 78.59 14.09 -30.26
N CYS A 6 77.56 14.06 -29.54
CA CYS A 6 76.30 14.71 -29.93
C CYS A 6 75.47 15.13 -28.71
N LYS A 7 75.71 16.35 -28.24
CA LYS A 7 74.79 17.09 -27.35
C LYS A 7 74.07 18.11 -28.21
N SER A 8 72.79 17.91 -28.57
CA SER A 8 71.94 19.04 -28.99
C SER A 8 70.46 18.67 -29.30
N SER A 9 69.89 17.65 -28.71
CA SER A 9 68.41 17.34 -28.96
C SER A 9 67.49 17.56 -27.79
N THR A 10 67.99 17.74 -26.57
CA THR A 10 67.18 17.85 -25.38
C THR A 10 66.59 19.24 -25.09
N PHE A 11 67.23 20.30 -25.67
CA PHE A 11 66.77 21.68 -25.40
C PHE A 11 65.60 22.12 -26.28
N VAL A 12 65.43 21.56 -27.47
CA VAL A 12 64.33 21.90 -28.40
C VAL A 12 63.01 21.32 -27.94
N TRP A 13 62.99 20.15 -27.28
CA TRP A 13 61.78 19.54 -26.75
C TRP A 13 61.24 20.22 -25.49
N PHE A 14 62.14 20.86 -24.69
CA PHE A 14 61.72 21.56 -23.48
C PHE A 14 61.05 22.91 -23.77
N VAL A 15 61.48 23.61 -24.80
CA VAL A 15 60.86 24.88 -25.20
C VAL A 15 59.57 24.67 -25.98
N GLY A 16 59.48 23.62 -26.80
CA GLY A 16 58.21 23.25 -27.47
C GLY A 16 57.12 22.81 -26.52
N GLY A 17 57.48 22.07 -25.46
CA GLY A 17 56.49 21.62 -24.43
C GLY A 17 55.93 22.76 -23.58
N ILE A 18 56.73 23.78 -23.27
CA ILE A 18 56.26 24.95 -22.50
C ILE A 18 55.36 25.86 -23.35
N LEU A 19 55.64 26.01 -24.66
CA LEU A 19 54.76 26.80 -25.55
C LEU A 19 53.45 26.11 -25.85
N THR A 20 53.41 24.77 -25.94
CA THR A 20 52.14 24.01 -26.10
C THR A 20 51.30 23.98 -24.83
N LEU A 21 51.88 23.85 -23.63
CA LEU A 21 51.20 23.97 -22.35
C LEU A 21 50.69 25.40 -22.10
N GLY A 22 51.48 26.43 -22.43
CA GLY A 22 51.06 27.82 -22.33
C GLY A 22 49.89 28.15 -23.27
N GLY A 23 49.93 27.64 -24.51
CA GLY A 23 48.84 27.80 -25.47
C GLY A 23 47.55 27.08 -25.04
N ALA A 24 47.64 25.88 -24.48
CA ALA A 24 46.50 25.14 -23.99
C ALA A 24 45.84 25.79 -22.75
N VAL A 25 46.67 26.35 -21.84
CA VAL A 25 46.18 27.10 -20.67
C VAL A 25 45.57 28.44 -21.11
N TRP A 26 46.14 29.13 -22.12
CA TRP A 26 45.58 30.38 -22.66
C TRP A 26 44.25 30.13 -23.39
N LEU A 27 44.12 29.06 -24.18
CA LEU A 27 42.87 28.64 -24.82
C LEU A 27 41.83 28.22 -23.79
N ALA A 28 42.19 27.47 -22.75
CA ALA A 28 41.30 27.12 -21.67
C ALA A 28 40.81 28.36 -20.90
N TYR A 29 41.67 29.37 -20.70
CA TYR A 29 41.28 30.62 -20.04
C TYR A 29 40.39 31.52 -20.88
N HIS A 30 40.53 31.53 -22.22
CA HIS A 30 39.71 32.36 -23.10
C HIS A 30 38.47 31.69 -23.65
N TYR A 31 38.44 30.37 -23.75
CA TYR A 31 37.28 29.60 -24.26
C TYR A 31 36.55 28.81 -23.20
N TRP A 32 37.02 28.83 -21.92
CA TRP A 32 36.20 28.31 -20.86
C TRP A 32 34.94 29.17 -20.74
N PRO A 33 33.73 28.58 -20.81
CA PRO A 33 32.52 29.36 -20.61
C PRO A 33 32.61 30.04 -19.24
N LYS A 34 32.74 31.38 -19.23
CA LYS A 34 32.65 32.15 -18.01
C LYS A 34 31.29 31.83 -17.46
N ALA A 35 31.25 31.25 -16.26
CA ALA A 35 30.01 31.08 -15.53
C ALA A 35 29.27 32.45 -15.58
N GLU A 36 28.13 32.50 -16.21
CA GLU A 36 27.26 33.66 -16.12
C GLU A 36 27.13 33.96 -14.63
N GLN A 37 27.61 35.10 -14.23
CA GLN A 37 27.29 35.66 -12.93
C GLN A 37 25.75 35.77 -12.95
N SER A 38 25.08 34.81 -12.31
CA SER A 38 23.68 34.97 -12.02
C SER A 38 23.55 36.33 -11.33
N SER A 39 22.97 37.27 -12.06
CA SER A 39 22.52 38.51 -11.44
C SER A 39 21.60 38.09 -10.31
N THR A 40 22.09 38.20 -9.08
CA THR A 40 21.23 38.19 -7.91
C THR A 40 20.27 39.36 -8.12
N ARG A 41 19.15 39.08 -8.78
CA ARG A 41 17.98 39.91 -8.60
C ARG A 41 17.76 39.93 -7.10
N THR A 42 18.13 41.03 -6.47
CA THR A 42 17.59 41.40 -5.17
C THR A 42 16.09 41.46 -5.38
N VAL A 43 15.41 40.38 -5.05
CA VAL A 43 13.96 40.37 -4.88
C VAL A 43 13.76 41.32 -3.71
N ASP A 44 13.15 42.44 -4.01
CA ASP A 44 12.63 43.41 -3.01
C ASP A 44 11.91 42.57 -1.94
N PRO A 45 12.26 42.66 -0.64
CA PRO A 45 11.51 42.02 0.42
C PRO A 45 10.19 42.73 0.66
N GLY A 46 9.56 43.25 -0.43
CA GLY A 46 8.24 43.79 -0.44
C GLY A 46 7.22 42.73 -0.13
N THR A 47 6.77 42.74 1.10
CA THR A 47 5.55 42.08 1.57
C THR A 47 5.51 40.56 1.35
N ALA A 48 6.40 39.82 1.99
CA ALA A 48 6.06 38.48 2.42
C ALA A 48 4.77 38.62 3.24
N ARG A 49 3.62 38.29 2.65
CA ARG A 49 2.41 38.03 3.43
C ARG A 49 2.85 37.10 4.53
N ARG A 50 2.79 37.52 5.80
CA ARG A 50 2.91 36.62 6.93
C ARG A 50 1.96 35.49 6.63
N ARG A 51 2.49 34.31 6.31
CA ARG A 51 1.71 33.08 6.31
C ARG A 51 1.15 33.00 7.71
N GLU A 52 -0.14 33.01 7.87
CA GLU A 52 -0.77 32.60 9.11
C GLU A 52 -0.41 31.10 9.20
N ASP A 53 0.57 30.78 10.04
CA ASP A 53 0.90 29.43 10.41
C ASP A 53 -0.28 28.91 11.24
N THR A 54 -1.26 28.29 10.57
CA THR A 54 -2.32 27.55 11.27
C THR A 54 -1.63 26.41 12.01
N PRO A 55 -1.73 26.35 13.34
CA PRO A 55 -1.09 25.28 14.08
C PRO A 55 -1.74 23.93 13.76
N VAL A 56 -0.94 22.85 13.78
CA VAL A 56 -1.44 21.47 13.69
C VAL A 56 -2.53 21.28 14.74
N PRO A 57 -3.71 20.77 14.39
CA PRO A 57 -4.80 20.56 15.35
C PRO A 57 -4.39 19.52 16.39
N SER A 58 -4.91 19.71 17.62
CA SER A 58 -4.68 18.74 18.69
C SER A 58 -5.82 17.72 18.69
N VAL A 59 -5.54 16.53 18.15
CA VAL A 59 -6.46 15.38 18.10
C VAL A 59 -5.72 14.18 18.67
N ARG A 60 -6.16 13.70 19.82
CA ARG A 60 -5.49 12.63 20.54
C ARG A 60 -5.91 11.26 20.02
N PHE A 61 -4.96 10.33 19.94
CA PHE A 61 -5.23 8.91 19.76
C PHE A 61 -4.99 8.17 21.08
N THR A 62 -5.92 7.32 21.48
CA THR A 62 -5.84 6.52 22.70
C THR A 62 -5.74 5.03 22.35
N ASP A 63 -4.72 4.35 22.89
CA ASP A 63 -4.57 2.89 22.72
C ASP A 63 -5.64 2.16 23.54
N ILE A 64 -6.60 1.55 22.83
CA ILE A 64 -7.69 0.76 23.41
C ILE A 64 -7.48 -0.75 23.26
N THR A 65 -6.34 -1.19 22.74
CA THR A 65 -6.11 -2.61 22.36
C THR A 65 -6.48 -3.59 23.47
N GLN A 66 -5.96 -3.40 24.67
CA GLN A 66 -6.25 -4.29 25.79
C GLN A 66 -7.66 -4.09 26.36
N ASP A 67 -8.07 -2.84 26.52
CA ASP A 67 -9.40 -2.50 27.05
C ASP A 67 -10.50 -2.96 26.11
N ALA A 68 -10.26 -3.00 24.81
CA ALA A 68 -11.19 -3.52 23.81
C ALA A 68 -11.28 -5.05 23.81
N GLY A 69 -10.41 -5.76 24.54
CA GLY A 69 -10.39 -7.23 24.59
C GLY A 69 -9.60 -7.88 23.44
N ILE A 70 -8.77 -7.12 22.73
CA ILE A 70 -7.92 -7.65 21.65
C ILE A 70 -6.64 -8.24 22.25
N THR A 71 -6.55 -9.57 22.18
CA THR A 71 -5.44 -10.35 22.73
C THR A 71 -4.52 -10.94 21.65
N PHE A 72 -4.76 -10.60 20.39
CA PHE A 72 -3.97 -11.06 19.25
C PHE A 72 -2.49 -10.68 19.41
N VAL A 73 -1.63 -11.64 19.12
CA VAL A 73 -0.19 -11.42 19.02
C VAL A 73 0.28 -12.00 17.69
N HIS A 74 0.73 -11.13 16.81
CA HIS A 74 1.26 -11.54 15.54
C HIS A 74 2.54 -12.38 15.71
N THR A 75 2.62 -13.49 15.01
CA THR A 75 3.83 -14.28 14.85
C THR A 75 4.32 -14.19 13.41
N ASN A 76 5.63 -14.17 13.20
CA ASN A 76 6.24 -13.97 11.88
C ASN A 76 7.00 -15.20 11.37
N GLY A 77 6.89 -16.34 12.08
CA GLY A 77 7.61 -17.56 11.74
C GLY A 77 9.12 -17.47 11.89
N LEU A 78 9.64 -16.46 12.60
CA LEU A 78 11.07 -16.15 12.72
C LEU A 78 11.89 -17.37 13.19
N THR A 79 12.97 -17.64 12.49
CA THR A 79 13.96 -18.69 12.80
C THR A 79 15.37 -18.10 12.80
N GLU A 80 16.34 -18.88 13.32
CA GLU A 80 17.77 -18.54 13.19
C GLU A 80 18.25 -18.53 11.73
N LYS A 81 17.42 -19.06 10.81
CA LYS A 81 17.72 -19.12 9.37
C LYS A 81 17.52 -17.79 8.67
N LYS A 82 16.77 -16.85 9.27
CA LYS A 82 16.50 -15.50 8.73
C LYS A 82 16.06 -15.55 7.27
N LEU A 83 14.93 -16.19 7.01
CA LEU A 83 14.35 -16.27 5.68
C LEU A 83 13.59 -14.97 5.34
N LEU A 84 13.65 -14.53 4.10
CA LEU A 84 13.06 -13.28 3.64
C LEU A 84 11.58 -13.09 4.05
N PRO A 85 10.67 -14.10 3.91
CA PRO A 85 9.27 -13.93 4.28
C PRO A 85 9.04 -13.61 5.77
N GLU A 86 9.95 -14.00 6.65
CA GLU A 86 9.86 -13.75 8.10
C GLU A 86 9.84 -12.26 8.45
N THR A 87 10.24 -11.40 7.50
CA THR A 87 10.30 -9.94 7.67
C THR A 87 9.09 -9.19 7.13
N MET A 88 8.17 -9.86 6.43
CA MET A 88 7.23 -9.21 5.51
C MET A 88 5.75 -9.24 5.95
N CYS A 89 5.35 -10.17 6.83
CA CYS A 89 3.95 -10.40 7.22
C CYS A 89 3.41 -9.36 8.22
N GLY A 90 2.09 -9.33 8.38
CA GLY A 90 1.38 -8.47 9.32
C GLY A 90 0.27 -7.64 8.66
N GLY A 91 -0.60 -8.28 7.89
CA GLY A 91 -1.77 -7.66 7.27
C GLY A 91 -2.96 -7.53 8.21
N VAL A 92 -3.82 -6.58 7.94
CA VAL A 92 -5.10 -6.35 8.63
C VAL A 92 -6.18 -5.96 7.62
N ALA A 93 -7.40 -6.45 7.82
CA ALA A 93 -8.56 -6.00 7.05
C ALA A 93 -9.71 -5.62 7.98
N VAL A 94 -10.40 -4.56 7.62
CA VAL A 94 -11.67 -4.17 8.22
C VAL A 94 -12.80 -4.79 7.39
N ILE A 95 -13.72 -5.43 8.06
CA ILE A 95 -14.85 -6.15 7.46
C ILE A 95 -16.08 -6.03 8.36
N ASP A 96 -17.25 -5.90 7.78
CA ASP A 96 -18.55 -6.07 8.48
C ASP A 96 -19.11 -7.42 8.05
N PHE A 97 -18.59 -8.52 8.66
CA PHE A 97 -18.83 -9.88 8.15
C PHE A 97 -20.25 -10.38 8.37
N ASP A 98 -20.98 -9.82 9.32
CA ASP A 98 -22.35 -10.23 9.65
C ASP A 98 -23.40 -9.15 9.29
N ASN A 99 -22.96 -8.05 8.63
CA ASN A 99 -23.79 -6.92 8.20
C ASN A 99 -24.53 -6.24 9.37
N ASP A 100 -23.91 -6.11 10.55
CA ASP A 100 -24.49 -5.41 11.69
C ASP A 100 -24.11 -3.91 11.76
N ASP A 101 -23.46 -3.39 10.69
CA ASP A 101 -22.97 -2.03 10.52
C ASP A 101 -21.86 -1.63 11.52
N LYS A 102 -21.21 -2.62 12.16
CA LYS A 102 -20.02 -2.39 12.98
C LYS A 102 -18.79 -3.01 12.32
N PRO A 103 -17.72 -2.24 12.13
CA PRO A 103 -16.52 -2.76 11.50
C PRO A 103 -15.79 -3.75 12.41
N ASP A 104 -15.60 -4.98 11.90
CA ASP A 104 -14.86 -6.06 12.53
C ASP A 104 -13.38 -6.02 12.08
N LEU A 105 -12.50 -6.71 12.82
CA LEU A 105 -11.07 -6.71 12.54
C LEU A 105 -10.56 -8.13 12.24
N LEU A 106 -10.01 -8.32 11.05
CA LEU A 106 -9.31 -9.53 10.65
C LEU A 106 -7.80 -9.29 10.65
N PHE A 107 -7.05 -10.14 11.35
CA PHE A 107 -5.59 -10.14 11.36
C PHE A 107 -5.04 -11.39 10.64
N THR A 108 -4.09 -11.19 9.74
CA THR A 108 -3.31 -12.28 9.18
C THR A 108 -2.20 -12.70 10.14
N ASN A 109 -1.74 -13.94 10.05
CA ASN A 109 -0.70 -14.46 10.93
C ASN A 109 0.20 -15.43 10.16
N ALA A 110 1.48 -15.52 10.54
CA ALA A 110 2.38 -16.50 9.95
C ALA A 110 2.52 -17.73 10.85
N CYS A 111 2.56 -18.89 10.22
CA CYS A 111 2.80 -20.14 10.89
C CYS A 111 4.32 -20.49 10.92
N PRO A 112 4.75 -21.37 11.82
CA PRO A 112 6.08 -21.95 11.75
C PRO A 112 6.33 -22.67 10.42
N TRP A 113 7.56 -22.64 9.94
CA TRP A 113 7.97 -23.36 8.75
C TRP A 113 7.77 -24.87 8.89
N PRO A 114 7.50 -25.60 7.79
CA PRO A 114 7.43 -27.07 7.81
C PRO A 114 8.68 -27.69 8.45
N GLY A 115 8.49 -28.62 9.37
CA GLY A 115 9.57 -29.21 10.17
C GLY A 115 9.94 -28.45 11.44
N GLU A 116 9.73 -27.14 11.53
CA GLU A 116 9.92 -26.37 12.78
C GLU A 116 8.69 -26.45 13.71
N ALA A 117 7.50 -26.66 13.18
CA ALA A 117 6.28 -26.84 13.98
C ALA A 117 6.41 -27.95 15.04
N ASN A 118 7.20 -29.01 14.77
CA ASN A 118 7.45 -30.09 15.73
C ASN A 118 8.37 -29.68 16.88
N ARG A 119 9.20 -28.64 16.72
CA ARG A 119 10.03 -28.10 17.80
C ARG A 119 9.21 -27.23 18.74
N GLN A 120 8.25 -26.46 18.21
CA GLN A 120 7.34 -25.64 19.01
C GLN A 120 6.25 -26.47 19.72
N ARG A 121 5.83 -27.62 19.15
CA ARG A 121 4.88 -28.55 19.79
C ARG A 121 5.38 -29.21 21.10
N LYS A 122 6.60 -28.95 21.53
CA LYS A 122 7.09 -29.35 22.86
C LYS A 122 6.52 -28.50 24.00
N LEU A 123 5.76 -27.47 23.70
CA LEU A 123 4.96 -26.73 24.68
C LEU A 123 3.58 -27.38 24.76
N PRO A 124 3.12 -27.87 25.91
CA PRO A 124 1.95 -28.75 26.04
C PRO A 124 0.61 -28.19 25.54
N ASP A 125 0.45 -26.87 25.35
CA ASP A 125 -0.82 -26.22 24.99
C ASP A 125 -0.71 -25.19 23.85
N ALA A 126 0.38 -25.15 23.08
CA ALA A 126 0.51 -24.18 22.00
C ALA A 126 -0.27 -24.66 20.76
N SER A 127 -1.46 -24.13 20.53
CA SER A 127 -2.11 -24.16 19.21
C SER A 127 -1.23 -23.45 18.18
N LEU A 128 -1.21 -23.94 16.94
CA LEU A 128 -0.53 -23.25 15.86
C LEU A 128 -1.19 -21.90 15.60
N PRO A 129 -0.43 -20.85 15.25
CA PRO A 129 -1.00 -19.57 14.88
C PRO A 129 -1.96 -19.71 13.70
N THR A 130 -3.08 -19.00 13.76
CA THR A 130 -4.13 -18.98 12.73
C THR A 130 -4.40 -17.54 12.31
N LEU A 131 -5.20 -17.34 11.27
CA LEU A 131 -5.94 -16.09 11.08
C LEU A 131 -6.74 -15.80 12.33
N VAL A 132 -7.03 -14.52 12.62
CA VAL A 132 -7.85 -14.15 13.80
C VAL A 132 -8.87 -13.10 13.40
N LEU A 133 -10.15 -13.38 13.68
CA LEU A 133 -11.28 -12.48 13.47
C LEU A 133 -11.85 -12.02 14.81
N TYR A 134 -11.88 -10.71 14.99
CA TYR A 134 -12.55 -10.06 16.12
C TYR A 134 -13.85 -9.43 15.65
N ARG A 135 -14.97 -9.87 16.23
CA ARG A 135 -16.28 -9.24 16.06
C ARG A 135 -16.39 -8.00 16.95
N ASN A 136 -16.83 -6.89 16.38
CA ASN A 136 -17.11 -5.65 17.09
C ASN A 136 -18.48 -5.74 17.79
N LEU A 137 -18.48 -5.65 19.12
CA LEU A 137 -19.69 -5.67 19.95
C LEU A 137 -20.28 -4.28 20.20
N GLY A 138 -19.65 -3.23 19.65
CA GLY A 138 -19.89 -1.83 20.00
C GLY A 138 -19.25 -1.41 21.32
N ASN A 139 -19.30 -0.12 21.62
CA ASN A 139 -18.71 0.46 22.84
C ASN A 139 -17.22 0.11 23.03
N ASN A 140 -16.47 0.09 21.94
CA ASN A 140 -15.03 -0.24 21.95
C ASN A 140 -14.72 -1.63 22.54
N LYS A 141 -15.59 -2.63 22.29
CA LYS A 141 -15.40 -4.01 22.72
C LYS A 141 -15.41 -4.97 21.55
N PHE A 142 -14.47 -5.88 21.55
CA PHE A 142 -14.30 -6.91 20.54
C PHE A 142 -14.29 -8.30 21.15
N GLN A 143 -14.76 -9.28 20.40
CA GLN A 143 -14.76 -10.68 20.75
C GLN A 143 -14.03 -11.49 19.69
N ASP A 144 -13.08 -12.33 20.08
CA ASP A 144 -12.48 -13.32 19.18
C ASP A 144 -13.54 -14.36 18.80
N VAL A 145 -13.91 -14.38 17.52
CA VAL A 145 -14.87 -15.30 16.93
C VAL A 145 -14.26 -16.21 15.88
N THR A 146 -12.93 -16.26 15.82
CA THR A 146 -12.15 -16.97 14.79
C THR A 146 -12.62 -18.40 14.55
N LYS A 147 -12.82 -19.15 15.63
CA LYS A 147 -13.20 -20.57 15.56
C LYS A 147 -14.64 -20.74 15.10
N GLU A 148 -15.54 -19.99 15.67
CA GLU A 148 -16.97 -19.97 15.36
C GLU A 148 -17.19 -19.51 13.91
N ALA A 149 -16.46 -18.48 13.48
CA ALA A 149 -16.50 -17.97 12.13
C ALA A 149 -15.78 -18.87 11.09
N GLY A 150 -15.15 -19.98 11.51
CA GLY A 150 -14.50 -20.92 10.58
C GLY A 150 -13.13 -20.49 10.05
N LEU A 151 -12.48 -19.49 10.66
CA LEU A 151 -11.20 -18.92 10.23
C LEU A 151 -9.99 -19.44 11.00
N ALA A 152 -10.13 -20.47 11.83
CA ALA A 152 -9.01 -21.09 12.54
C ALA A 152 -8.07 -21.86 11.58
N THR A 153 -7.61 -21.17 10.54
CA THR A 153 -6.76 -21.71 9.47
C THR A 153 -5.32 -21.31 9.70
N THR A 154 -4.45 -22.32 9.75
CA THR A 154 -2.99 -22.12 9.84
C THR A 154 -2.40 -21.96 8.45
N MET A 155 -1.73 -20.82 8.21
CA MET A 155 -1.02 -20.52 6.96
C MET A 155 0.10 -19.52 7.23
N PHE A 156 1.03 -19.37 6.30
CA PHE A 156 1.97 -18.26 6.33
C PHE A 156 1.29 -17.06 5.65
N GLY A 157 0.35 -16.44 6.38
CA GLY A 157 -0.50 -15.37 5.87
C GLY A 157 0.26 -14.07 5.71
N MET A 158 0.01 -13.38 4.61
CA MET A 158 0.60 -12.09 4.27
C MET A 158 -0.44 -10.99 4.41
N GLY A 159 -1.29 -10.79 3.42
CA GLY A 159 -2.30 -9.75 3.33
C GLY A 159 -3.72 -10.29 3.25
N ALA A 160 -4.68 -9.38 3.34
CA ALA A 160 -6.10 -9.68 3.21
C ALA A 160 -6.79 -8.63 2.35
N THR A 161 -7.77 -9.05 1.54
CA THR A 161 -8.72 -8.17 0.85
C THR A 161 -10.14 -8.73 0.98
N VAL A 162 -11.11 -7.83 1.04
CA VAL A 162 -12.53 -8.10 1.32
C VAL A 162 -13.37 -7.64 0.14
N GLY A 163 -14.34 -8.43 -0.26
CA GLY A 163 -15.32 -8.09 -1.29
C GLY A 163 -16.38 -9.16 -1.42
N ASP A 164 -17.58 -8.79 -1.77
CA ASP A 164 -18.70 -9.71 -2.07
C ASP A 164 -18.54 -10.19 -3.52
N TYR A 165 -17.72 -11.25 -3.73
CA TYR A 165 -17.35 -11.67 -5.08
C TYR A 165 -18.47 -12.42 -5.82
N ASP A 166 -19.44 -12.98 -5.13
CA ASP A 166 -20.57 -13.69 -5.73
C ASP A 166 -21.89 -12.89 -5.68
N ASN A 167 -21.82 -11.64 -5.18
CA ASN A 167 -22.95 -10.73 -5.06
C ASN A 167 -24.12 -11.28 -4.21
N ASP A 168 -23.82 -12.11 -3.17
CA ASP A 168 -24.85 -12.64 -2.25
C ASP A 168 -25.27 -11.63 -1.16
N GLY A 169 -24.53 -10.52 -1.04
CA GLY A 169 -24.77 -9.43 -0.09
C GLY A 169 -23.94 -9.52 1.18
N PHE A 170 -23.05 -10.51 1.30
CA PHE A 170 -22.13 -10.64 2.42
C PHE A 170 -20.67 -10.60 1.95
N PRO A 171 -19.77 -9.93 2.69
CA PRO A 171 -18.38 -9.81 2.28
C PRO A 171 -17.63 -11.13 2.46
N ASP A 172 -16.85 -11.51 1.44
CA ASP A 172 -15.95 -12.64 1.42
C ASP A 172 -14.51 -12.20 1.68
N LEU A 173 -13.61 -13.17 1.91
CA LEU A 173 -12.21 -12.93 2.24
C LEU A 173 -11.26 -13.60 1.27
N PHE A 174 -10.29 -12.85 0.76
CA PHE A 174 -9.13 -13.42 0.10
C PHE A 174 -7.87 -13.11 0.90
N ILE A 175 -7.14 -14.15 1.27
CA ILE A 175 -5.91 -14.07 2.06
C ILE A 175 -4.73 -14.50 1.20
N THR A 176 -3.76 -13.61 1.04
CA THR A 176 -2.50 -13.93 0.37
C THR A 176 -1.53 -14.62 1.32
N GLY A 177 -0.61 -15.39 0.78
CA GLY A 177 0.35 -16.08 1.63
C GLY A 177 1.57 -16.62 0.91
N VAL A 178 2.55 -17.03 1.71
CA VAL A 178 3.67 -17.84 1.24
C VAL A 178 3.24 -19.30 1.27
N GLY A 179 3.37 -20.00 0.14
CA GLY A 179 2.91 -21.38 -0.02
C GLY A 179 1.46 -21.52 -0.46
N GLY A 180 0.84 -20.42 -0.88
CA GLY A 180 -0.49 -20.40 -1.49
C GLY A 180 -1.47 -19.46 -0.80
N ASN A 181 -2.43 -18.99 -1.59
CA ASN A 181 -3.50 -18.09 -1.16
C ASN A 181 -4.71 -18.89 -0.66
N ARG A 182 -5.66 -18.19 -0.01
CA ARG A 182 -6.94 -18.76 0.44
C ARG A 182 -8.09 -17.83 0.09
N LEU A 183 -9.16 -18.37 -0.49
CA LEU A 183 -10.44 -17.71 -0.67
C LEU A 183 -11.46 -18.34 0.27
N PHE A 184 -12.14 -17.51 1.03
CA PHE A 184 -13.18 -17.91 1.98
C PHE A 184 -14.50 -17.25 1.57
N HIS A 185 -15.49 -18.08 1.30
CA HIS A 185 -16.86 -17.65 1.08
C HIS A 185 -17.61 -17.52 2.40
N ASN A 186 -18.30 -16.42 2.61
CA ASN A 186 -19.07 -16.12 3.80
C ASN A 186 -20.50 -16.70 3.68
N SER A 187 -20.73 -17.86 4.26
CA SER A 187 -21.98 -18.61 4.15
C SER A 187 -22.87 -18.46 5.37
N ALA A 188 -24.16 -18.61 5.17
CA ALA A 188 -25.12 -18.75 6.28
C ALA A 188 -24.87 -20.06 7.04
N ASP A 189 -24.70 -19.98 8.37
CA ASP A 189 -24.52 -21.14 9.25
C ASP A 189 -25.05 -20.84 10.65
N THR A 190 -26.07 -21.54 11.08
CA THR A 190 -26.68 -21.36 12.42
C THR A 190 -25.73 -21.72 13.57
N GLY A 191 -24.68 -22.49 13.30
CA GLY A 191 -23.61 -22.82 14.25
C GLY A 191 -22.41 -21.88 14.20
N GLY A 192 -22.41 -20.93 13.24
CA GLY A 192 -21.37 -19.93 13.07
C GLY A 192 -21.53 -18.71 13.99
N SER A 193 -20.60 -17.75 13.86
CA SER A 193 -20.69 -16.48 14.57
C SER A 193 -21.79 -15.62 13.97
N ASN A 194 -22.78 -15.24 14.78
CA ASN A 194 -23.96 -14.44 14.39
C ASN A 194 -24.67 -14.98 13.13
N GLY A 195 -24.74 -16.31 12.98
CA GLY A 195 -25.39 -16.96 11.84
C GLY A 195 -24.56 -17.01 10.56
N ARG A 196 -23.26 -16.66 10.61
CA ARG A 196 -22.34 -16.65 9.47
C ARG A 196 -21.08 -17.50 9.74
N ARG A 197 -20.55 -18.09 8.68
CA ARG A 197 -19.31 -18.87 8.72
C ARG A 197 -18.57 -18.82 7.40
N PHE A 198 -17.29 -18.62 7.47
CA PHE A 198 -16.40 -18.67 6.32
C PHE A 198 -16.05 -20.11 5.96
N MET A 199 -16.21 -20.44 4.69
CA MET A 199 -15.86 -21.75 4.11
C MET A 199 -14.72 -21.56 3.10
N GLU A 200 -13.62 -22.30 3.25
CA GLU A 200 -12.53 -22.23 2.28
C GLU A 200 -12.94 -22.86 0.96
N VAL A 201 -12.90 -22.06 -0.12
CA VAL A 201 -13.29 -22.45 -1.48
C VAL A 201 -12.15 -22.32 -2.49
N THR A 202 -10.94 -22.07 -2.05
CA THR A 202 -9.74 -21.76 -2.85
C THR A 202 -9.55 -22.70 -4.04
N LYS A 203 -9.60 -24.02 -3.80
CA LYS A 203 -9.37 -25.03 -4.83
C LYS A 203 -10.51 -25.07 -5.86
N ALA A 204 -11.74 -24.93 -5.40
CA ALA A 204 -12.93 -24.91 -6.27
C ALA A 204 -12.94 -23.65 -7.14
N ALA A 205 -12.55 -22.51 -6.57
CA ALA A 205 -12.46 -21.23 -7.23
C ALA A 205 -11.24 -21.10 -8.18
N GLY A 206 -10.17 -21.89 -7.97
CA GLY A 206 -9.00 -21.85 -8.83
C GLY A 206 -7.99 -20.73 -8.53
N VAL A 207 -8.01 -20.14 -7.33
CA VAL A 207 -7.24 -18.91 -7.00
C VAL A 207 -6.08 -19.13 -6.01
N GLY A 208 -5.61 -20.35 -5.84
CA GLY A 208 -4.56 -20.69 -4.86
C GLY A 208 -3.16 -20.13 -5.17
N GLY A 209 -2.94 -19.60 -6.36
CA GLY A 209 -1.63 -19.11 -6.82
C GLY A 209 -0.69 -20.22 -7.33
N PRO A 210 0.44 -19.84 -7.94
CA PRO A 210 1.40 -20.80 -8.50
C PRO A 210 2.33 -21.37 -7.42
N GLY A 211 2.47 -22.70 -7.35
CA GLY A 211 3.45 -23.35 -6.48
C GLY A 211 3.08 -23.33 -5.00
N GLY A 212 2.44 -24.39 -4.53
CA GLY A 212 2.13 -24.59 -3.11
C GLY A 212 3.30 -25.14 -2.30
N TRP A 213 3.05 -25.41 -1.01
CA TRP A 213 3.97 -26.14 -0.15
C TRP A 213 4.27 -27.53 -0.74
N PRO A 214 5.54 -27.99 -0.68
CA PRO A 214 5.87 -29.33 -1.12
C PRO A 214 5.13 -30.38 -0.28
N GLU A 215 4.37 -31.24 -0.93
CA GLU A 215 3.63 -32.31 -0.25
C GLU A 215 4.59 -33.32 0.40
N GLY A 216 4.31 -33.72 1.63
CA GLY A 216 5.03 -34.80 2.36
C GLY A 216 6.43 -34.43 2.85
N SER A 217 6.89 -33.21 2.77
CA SER A 217 8.30 -32.81 2.92
C SER A 217 8.70 -32.21 4.28
N ALA A 218 8.05 -32.57 5.36
CA ALA A 218 8.40 -32.02 6.70
C ALA A 218 9.90 -32.19 7.08
N GLY A 219 10.65 -33.10 6.45
CA GLY A 219 12.07 -33.33 6.71
C GLY A 219 13.03 -32.52 5.84
N ASP A 220 12.62 -32.13 4.63
CA ASP A 220 13.50 -31.54 3.61
C ASP A 220 13.05 -30.15 3.11
N PHE A 221 12.13 -29.48 3.79
CA PHE A 221 11.62 -28.16 3.40
C PHE A 221 12.75 -27.17 3.10
N PHE A 222 13.75 -27.07 3.94
CA PHE A 222 14.87 -26.14 3.76
C PHE A 222 15.82 -26.48 2.61
N ARG A 223 15.66 -27.67 1.98
CA ARG A 223 16.38 -28.08 0.77
C ARG A 223 15.54 -27.93 -0.49
N TRP A 224 14.30 -27.49 -0.36
CA TRP A 224 13.39 -27.28 -1.49
C TRP A 224 13.86 -26.10 -2.34
N ASP A 225 14.17 -26.35 -3.61
CA ASP A 225 14.76 -25.39 -4.55
C ASP A 225 13.80 -24.85 -5.61
N LYS A 226 12.60 -25.43 -5.72
CA LYS A 226 11.58 -24.93 -6.64
C LYS A 226 10.87 -23.70 -6.06
N PRO A 227 10.51 -22.71 -6.90
CA PRO A 227 9.77 -21.56 -6.42
C PRO A 227 8.46 -21.93 -5.74
N ILE A 228 8.21 -21.29 -4.61
CA ILE A 228 6.97 -21.35 -3.83
C ILE A 228 6.23 -20.03 -4.03
N CYS A 229 4.90 -20.06 -4.08
CA CYS A 229 4.05 -18.89 -4.11
C CYS A 229 4.43 -17.91 -2.99
N PHE A 230 4.66 -16.65 -3.35
CA PHE A 230 4.93 -15.58 -2.40
C PHE A 230 4.08 -14.37 -2.78
N SER A 231 2.78 -14.51 -2.51
CA SER A 231 1.82 -13.43 -2.73
C SER A 231 1.83 -12.44 -1.57
N THR A 232 1.63 -11.17 -1.89
CA THR A 232 1.67 -10.05 -0.95
C THR A 232 0.32 -9.35 -0.89
N SER A 233 0.17 -8.14 -1.41
CA SER A 233 -1.14 -7.48 -1.47
C SER A 233 -2.02 -8.06 -2.59
N ALA A 234 -3.33 -7.94 -2.42
CA ALA A 234 -4.32 -8.25 -3.43
C ALA A 234 -5.45 -7.23 -3.39
N SER A 235 -6.20 -7.11 -4.48
CA SER A 235 -7.37 -6.25 -4.56
C SER A 235 -8.47 -6.91 -5.38
N PHE A 236 -9.70 -6.86 -4.87
CA PHE A 236 -10.88 -7.05 -5.71
C PHE A 236 -11.12 -5.82 -6.59
N LEU A 237 -11.58 -6.04 -7.81
CA LEU A 237 -11.94 -5.01 -8.78
C LEU A 237 -12.87 -5.61 -9.84
N ASP A 238 -13.66 -4.80 -10.50
CA ASP A 238 -14.42 -5.18 -11.70
C ASP A 238 -13.68 -4.61 -12.93
N TYR A 239 -12.71 -5.38 -13.49
CA TYR A 239 -11.82 -4.83 -14.53
C TYR A 239 -12.47 -4.78 -15.91
N ASP A 240 -13.47 -5.62 -16.20
CA ASP A 240 -14.14 -5.70 -17.50
C ASP A 240 -15.57 -5.16 -17.50
N GLY A 241 -16.04 -4.66 -16.35
CA GLY A 241 -17.28 -3.93 -16.21
C GLY A 241 -18.53 -4.83 -16.25
N ASP A 242 -18.40 -6.11 -15.89
CA ASP A 242 -19.50 -7.08 -15.94
C ASP A 242 -20.33 -7.14 -14.63
N GLY A 243 -19.97 -6.32 -13.62
CA GLY A 243 -20.67 -6.23 -12.33
C GLY A 243 -20.22 -7.29 -11.32
N LYS A 244 -19.22 -8.12 -11.63
CA LYS A 244 -18.63 -9.09 -10.72
C LYS A 244 -17.23 -8.65 -10.31
N LEU A 245 -16.84 -8.99 -9.09
CA LEU A 245 -15.52 -8.68 -8.59
C LEU A 245 -14.50 -9.72 -9.07
N ASP A 246 -13.56 -9.28 -9.89
CA ASP A 246 -12.34 -9.98 -10.26
C ASP A 246 -11.28 -9.83 -9.16
N LEU A 247 -10.14 -10.51 -9.31
CA LEU A 247 -9.12 -10.52 -8.28
C LEU A 247 -7.73 -10.29 -8.89
N PHE A 248 -7.07 -9.19 -8.49
CA PHE A 248 -5.67 -8.91 -8.78
C PHE A 248 -4.78 -9.29 -7.61
N VAL A 249 -3.65 -10.00 -7.87
CA VAL A 249 -2.73 -10.50 -6.83
C VAL A 249 -1.29 -10.10 -7.17
N CYS A 250 -0.65 -9.41 -6.24
CA CYS A 250 0.77 -9.11 -6.26
C CYS A 250 1.59 -10.32 -5.82
N ASN A 251 2.66 -10.62 -6.55
CA ASN A 251 3.69 -11.57 -6.14
C ASN A 251 5.04 -10.87 -6.01
N TYR A 252 5.79 -11.22 -4.97
CA TYR A 252 7.01 -10.50 -4.63
C TYR A 252 8.23 -10.98 -5.43
N VAL A 253 8.73 -12.14 -5.12
CA VAL A 253 9.91 -12.71 -5.76
C VAL A 253 9.75 -14.21 -6.00
N ARG A 254 10.51 -14.75 -6.92
CA ARG A 254 10.66 -16.21 -7.09
C ARG A 254 11.49 -16.76 -5.94
N TRP A 255 10.81 -17.16 -4.89
CA TRP A 255 11.40 -17.58 -3.63
C TRP A 255 11.39 -19.09 -3.47
N SER A 256 12.48 -19.65 -2.94
CA SER A 256 12.52 -20.97 -2.34
C SER A 256 13.43 -20.98 -1.12
N PRO A 257 13.18 -21.81 -0.11
CA PRO A 257 14.00 -21.82 1.10
C PRO A 257 15.47 -22.19 0.82
N ALA A 258 15.74 -23.14 -0.08
CA ALA A 258 17.10 -23.53 -0.43
C ALA A 258 17.86 -22.38 -1.11
N TYR A 259 17.21 -21.66 -2.03
CA TYR A 259 17.83 -20.52 -2.70
C TYR A 259 18.11 -19.40 -1.70
N ASP A 260 17.13 -19.03 -0.87
CA ASP A 260 17.30 -18.00 0.17
C ASP A 260 18.47 -18.34 1.10
N LEU A 261 18.58 -19.60 1.55
CA LEU A 261 19.68 -20.03 2.39
C LEU A 261 21.04 -19.96 1.69
N SER A 262 21.09 -20.11 0.36
CA SER A 262 22.33 -20.08 -0.43
C SER A 262 22.90 -18.67 -0.62
N ILE A 263 22.05 -17.62 -0.64
CA ILE A 263 22.44 -16.25 -0.96
C ILE A 263 22.67 -15.35 0.26
N GLY A 264 22.33 -15.84 1.47
CA GLY A 264 22.44 -15.04 2.68
C GLY A 264 23.85 -14.50 2.93
N SER A 265 23.99 -13.17 2.98
CA SER A 265 25.22 -12.53 3.44
C SER A 265 25.40 -12.70 4.95
N LYS A 266 26.64 -12.60 5.44
CA LYS A 266 26.95 -12.64 6.87
C LYS A 266 27.37 -11.26 7.35
N SER A 267 26.78 -10.78 8.43
CA SER A 267 27.30 -9.64 9.18
C SER A 267 28.56 -10.09 9.91
N ASP A 268 29.66 -9.35 9.74
CA ASP A 268 30.96 -9.61 10.35
C ASP A 268 31.48 -11.05 10.13
N GLY A 269 31.04 -11.72 9.06
CA GLY A 269 31.42 -13.10 8.73
C GLY A 269 30.84 -14.18 9.66
N LYS A 270 30.01 -13.82 10.64
CA LYS A 270 29.52 -14.73 11.67
C LYS A 270 28.01 -14.96 11.62
N GLU A 271 27.22 -13.90 11.61
CA GLU A 271 25.77 -13.98 11.72
C GLU A 271 25.10 -13.79 10.36
N ARG A 272 24.18 -14.71 9.98
CA ARG A 272 23.42 -14.60 8.74
C ARG A 272 22.51 -13.35 8.78
N MET A 273 22.43 -12.64 7.67
CA MET A 273 21.46 -11.56 7.41
C MET A 273 20.33 -12.08 6.52
N PHE A 274 19.19 -11.40 6.53
CA PHE A 274 18.10 -11.67 5.59
C PHE A 274 18.56 -11.45 4.14
N GLY A 275 18.07 -12.28 3.21
CA GLY A 275 18.30 -12.13 1.78
C GLY A 275 17.80 -10.76 1.28
N GLN A 276 18.59 -10.08 0.47
CA GLN A 276 18.17 -8.79 -0.10
C GLN A 276 17.30 -8.99 -1.34
N PRO A 277 16.25 -8.20 -1.57
CA PRO A 277 15.33 -8.34 -2.71
C PRO A 277 16.03 -8.38 -4.06
N LYS A 278 17.12 -7.61 -4.24
CA LYS A 278 17.91 -7.58 -5.47
C LYS A 278 18.60 -8.90 -5.83
N GLN A 279 18.73 -9.81 -4.87
CA GLN A 279 19.35 -11.11 -5.08
C GLN A 279 18.36 -12.13 -5.65
N PHE A 280 17.06 -11.86 -5.60
CA PHE A 280 16.00 -12.71 -6.10
C PHE A 280 15.51 -12.22 -7.46
N GLU A 281 15.09 -13.16 -8.30
CA GLU A 281 14.32 -12.86 -9.50
C GLU A 281 12.92 -12.36 -9.13
N GLY A 282 12.37 -11.42 -9.92
CA GLY A 282 11.01 -10.95 -9.74
C GLY A 282 9.96 -12.03 -10.00
N ALA A 283 8.73 -11.77 -9.59
CA ALA A 283 7.58 -12.61 -9.85
C ALA A 283 6.51 -11.86 -10.67
N LEU A 284 5.57 -12.59 -11.24
CA LEU A 284 4.51 -12.04 -12.07
C LEU A 284 3.27 -11.76 -11.23
N CYS A 285 2.62 -10.61 -11.46
CA CYS A 285 1.28 -10.36 -10.95
C CYS A 285 0.28 -11.30 -11.62
N LEU A 286 -0.82 -11.58 -10.92
CA LEU A 286 -1.92 -12.42 -11.40
C LEU A 286 -3.21 -11.61 -11.47
N LEU A 287 -4.01 -11.89 -12.50
CA LEU A 287 -5.38 -11.41 -12.62
C LEU A 287 -6.31 -12.60 -12.87
N TYR A 288 -7.25 -12.77 -11.98
CA TYR A 288 -8.27 -13.81 -12.06
C TYR A 288 -9.62 -13.17 -12.41
N ARG A 289 -10.17 -13.52 -13.57
CA ARG A 289 -11.50 -13.09 -13.97
C ARG A 289 -12.55 -13.96 -13.28
N ASN A 290 -13.56 -13.33 -12.72
CA ASN A 290 -14.71 -13.98 -12.10
C ASN A 290 -15.72 -14.45 -13.14
N GLU A 291 -15.88 -15.74 -13.30
CA GLU A 291 -16.84 -16.33 -14.26
C GLU A 291 -18.27 -16.42 -13.70
N GLY A 292 -18.46 -16.06 -12.43
CA GLY A 292 -19.67 -16.38 -11.68
C GLY A 292 -19.62 -17.79 -11.09
N ASP A 293 -20.66 -18.17 -10.35
CA ASP A 293 -20.79 -19.48 -9.71
C ASP A 293 -19.56 -19.88 -8.85
N GLY A 294 -18.86 -18.90 -8.27
CA GLY A 294 -17.70 -19.10 -7.41
C GLY A 294 -16.43 -19.58 -8.12
N LYS A 295 -16.32 -19.38 -9.43
CA LYS A 295 -15.16 -19.78 -10.25
C LYS A 295 -14.43 -18.59 -10.83
N PHE A 296 -13.12 -18.71 -10.88
CA PHE A 296 -12.23 -17.73 -11.50
C PHE A 296 -11.35 -18.38 -12.58
N THR A 297 -11.06 -17.61 -13.62
CA THR A 297 -10.12 -17.98 -14.69
C THR A 297 -8.89 -17.10 -14.61
N ASP A 298 -7.69 -17.71 -14.59
CA ASP A 298 -6.44 -16.97 -14.71
C ASP A 298 -6.31 -16.35 -16.11
N VAL A 299 -6.40 -15.03 -16.17
CA VAL A 299 -6.28 -14.24 -17.41
C VAL A 299 -5.01 -13.40 -17.42
N SER A 300 -4.07 -13.63 -16.54
CA SER A 300 -2.89 -12.80 -16.30
C SER A 300 -2.06 -12.53 -17.55
N GLU A 301 -1.84 -13.54 -18.37
CA GLU A 301 -1.06 -13.41 -19.60
C GLU A 301 -1.82 -12.60 -20.67
N VAL A 302 -3.07 -12.95 -20.92
CA VAL A 302 -3.87 -12.34 -21.98
C VAL A 302 -4.36 -10.94 -21.62
N SER A 303 -4.46 -10.63 -20.33
CA SER A 303 -4.84 -9.30 -19.85
C SER A 303 -3.70 -8.28 -19.85
N GLY A 304 -2.44 -8.72 -19.99
CA GLY A 304 -1.28 -7.83 -20.09
C GLY A 304 -0.72 -7.36 -18.75
N VAL A 305 -1.08 -7.99 -17.62
CA VAL A 305 -0.53 -7.65 -16.28
C VAL A 305 0.83 -8.31 -15.99
N GLN A 306 1.32 -9.16 -16.88
CA GLN A 306 2.63 -9.81 -16.75
C GLN A 306 3.72 -8.97 -17.41
N VAL A 307 4.68 -8.52 -16.63
CA VAL A 307 5.78 -7.63 -17.09
C VAL A 307 7.09 -8.38 -17.14
N PHE A 308 7.69 -8.38 -18.34
CA PHE A 308 8.98 -9.01 -18.59
C PHE A 308 10.01 -8.00 -19.11
N GLU A 309 11.27 -8.24 -18.82
CA GLU A 309 12.43 -7.54 -19.40
C GLU A 309 13.47 -8.52 -19.88
N ARG A 310 14.26 -8.10 -20.89
CA ARG A 310 15.37 -8.89 -21.38
C ARG A 310 16.57 -8.83 -20.44
N LEU A 311 17.25 -9.96 -20.26
CA LEU A 311 18.52 -10.04 -19.57
C LEU A 311 19.66 -9.62 -20.53
N GLY A 312 19.93 -8.30 -20.64
CA GLY A 312 21.01 -7.76 -21.49
C GLY A 312 20.51 -7.12 -22.79
N THR A 313 21.45 -6.77 -23.66
CA THR A 313 21.20 -6.04 -24.91
C THR A 313 21.07 -6.94 -26.15
N ASP A 314 21.25 -8.25 -26.00
CA ASP A 314 21.08 -9.22 -27.08
C ASP A 314 19.58 -9.49 -27.29
N ASP A 315 19.13 -9.42 -28.54
CA ASP A 315 17.72 -9.71 -28.91
C ASP A 315 17.29 -11.14 -28.58
N ASN A 316 18.23 -12.08 -28.46
CA ASN A 316 17.98 -13.46 -28.07
C ASN A 316 18.13 -13.70 -26.56
N ALA A 317 18.44 -12.67 -25.75
CA ALA A 317 18.57 -12.83 -24.33
C ALA A 317 17.23 -13.27 -23.69
N PRO A 318 17.24 -14.13 -22.67
CA PRO A 318 16.04 -14.63 -22.05
C PRO A 318 15.24 -13.51 -21.39
N MET A 319 13.92 -13.60 -21.46
CA MET A 319 12.99 -12.71 -20.75
C MET A 319 12.88 -13.18 -19.30
N ARG A 320 12.86 -12.23 -18.38
CA ARG A 320 12.60 -12.49 -16.95
C ARG A 320 11.48 -11.62 -16.43
N ALA A 321 10.78 -12.10 -15.40
CA ALA A 321 9.83 -11.29 -14.65
C ALA A 321 10.54 -10.12 -13.93
N VAL A 322 9.94 -8.93 -13.99
CA VAL A 322 10.51 -7.72 -13.38
C VAL A 322 9.94 -7.45 -12.00
N GLY A 323 8.63 -7.66 -11.83
CA GLY A 323 7.88 -7.24 -10.66
C GLY A 323 8.43 -7.82 -9.35
N LYS A 324 8.51 -6.97 -8.33
CA LYS A 324 8.70 -7.34 -6.92
C LYS A 324 7.63 -6.63 -6.11
N SER A 325 6.40 -7.06 -6.40
CA SER A 325 5.19 -6.33 -6.06
C SER A 325 4.83 -6.52 -4.60
N LEU A 326 4.64 -5.42 -3.88
CA LEU A 326 4.32 -5.41 -2.45
C LEU A 326 2.97 -4.74 -2.16
N GLY A 327 2.73 -3.55 -2.67
CA GLY A 327 1.48 -2.81 -2.50
C GLY A 327 0.72 -2.67 -3.82
N VAL A 328 -0.60 -2.60 -3.75
CA VAL A 328 -1.50 -2.35 -4.88
C VAL A 328 -2.60 -1.38 -4.49
N ILE A 329 -2.95 -0.48 -5.41
CA ILE A 329 -4.18 0.32 -5.35
C ILE A 329 -4.84 0.30 -6.72
N VAL A 330 -6.16 0.20 -6.71
CA VAL A 330 -7.02 0.22 -7.89
C VAL A 330 -7.86 1.48 -7.84
N CYS A 331 -7.84 2.26 -8.91
CA CYS A 331 -8.62 3.50 -9.05
C CYS A 331 -8.83 3.83 -10.54
N ASP A 332 -9.82 4.66 -10.85
CA ASP A 332 -10.04 5.24 -12.18
C ASP A 332 -9.21 6.54 -12.29
N ALA A 333 -7.93 6.39 -12.70
CA ALA A 333 -6.95 7.47 -12.61
C ALA A 333 -7.15 8.56 -13.67
N ASP A 334 -7.67 8.25 -14.86
CA ASP A 334 -7.95 9.22 -15.93
C ASP A 334 -9.44 9.52 -16.10
N GLU A 335 -10.27 9.04 -15.18
CA GLU A 335 -11.72 9.27 -15.14
C GLU A 335 -12.44 8.82 -16.41
N ASP A 336 -11.94 7.73 -17.04
CA ASP A 336 -12.57 7.14 -18.22
C ASP A 336 -13.66 6.11 -17.88
N GLY A 337 -13.85 5.82 -16.59
CA GLY A 337 -14.86 4.89 -16.06
C GLY A 337 -14.35 3.46 -15.92
N TRP A 338 -13.05 3.21 -16.12
CA TRP A 338 -12.43 1.89 -16.00
C TRP A 338 -11.30 1.89 -14.96
N PRO A 339 -11.21 0.86 -14.14
CA PRO A 339 -10.21 0.82 -13.10
C PRO A 339 -8.80 0.59 -13.67
N ASP A 340 -7.86 1.44 -13.28
CA ASP A 340 -6.42 1.27 -13.47
C ASP A 340 -5.80 0.64 -12.23
N ILE A 341 -4.59 0.07 -12.37
CA ILE A 341 -3.90 -0.60 -11.27
C ILE A 341 -2.51 -0.01 -11.11
N PHE A 342 -2.21 0.53 -9.93
CA PHE A 342 -0.86 0.94 -9.53
C PHE A 342 -0.25 -0.12 -8.61
N VAL A 343 1.02 -0.44 -8.87
CA VAL A 343 1.77 -1.43 -8.08
C VAL A 343 3.09 -0.87 -7.60
N ALA A 344 3.28 -0.88 -6.28
CA ALA A 344 4.56 -0.56 -5.65
C ALA A 344 5.48 -1.78 -5.71
N ASN A 345 6.68 -1.59 -6.27
CA ASN A 345 7.67 -2.64 -6.47
C ASN A 345 8.96 -2.34 -5.69
N ASP A 346 9.41 -3.30 -4.91
CA ASP A 346 10.63 -3.19 -4.14
C ASP A 346 11.90 -3.29 -5.02
N SER A 347 12.72 -2.23 -4.99
CA SER A 347 14.04 -2.16 -5.66
C SER A 347 14.00 -2.30 -7.19
N VAL A 348 12.83 -2.29 -7.81
CA VAL A 348 12.60 -2.24 -9.25
C VAL A 348 11.57 -1.17 -9.58
N ARG A 349 11.33 -0.90 -10.86
CA ARG A 349 10.36 0.14 -11.26
C ARG A 349 8.93 -0.21 -10.83
N ASN A 350 8.17 0.80 -10.39
CA ASN A 350 6.74 0.65 -10.11
C ASN A 350 5.95 0.49 -11.41
N PHE A 351 4.77 -0.11 -11.33
CA PHE A 351 3.90 -0.28 -12.49
C PHE A 351 2.66 0.59 -12.40
N LEU A 352 2.20 1.04 -13.58
CA LEU A 352 0.87 1.54 -13.84
C LEU A 352 0.26 0.72 -14.98
N PHE A 353 -0.69 -0.11 -14.67
CA PHE A 353 -1.48 -0.85 -15.65
C PHE A 353 -2.72 -0.04 -16.00
N HIS A 354 -2.69 0.60 -17.17
CA HIS A 354 -3.81 1.36 -17.70
C HIS A 354 -4.78 0.43 -18.41
N ASN A 355 -6.03 0.45 -17.98
CA ASN A 355 -7.10 -0.37 -18.51
C ASN A 355 -7.64 0.22 -19.83
N ARG A 356 -7.66 -0.56 -20.89
CA ARG A 356 -8.08 -0.10 -22.22
C ARG A 356 -8.74 -1.21 -23.05
N PRO A 357 -9.50 -0.86 -24.12
CA PRO A 357 -10.04 -1.87 -25.01
C PRO A 357 -8.92 -2.61 -25.76
N GLY A 358 -8.96 -3.93 -25.75
CA GLY A 358 -8.14 -4.80 -26.58
C GLY A 358 -8.66 -4.92 -28.01
N LYS A 359 -7.91 -5.63 -28.87
CA LYS A 359 -8.25 -5.80 -30.30
C LYS A 359 -9.55 -6.60 -30.54
N ASP A 360 -9.90 -7.47 -29.62
CA ASP A 360 -11.09 -8.33 -29.66
C ASP A 360 -12.29 -7.76 -28.88
N GLY A 361 -12.17 -6.51 -28.41
CA GLY A 361 -13.18 -5.83 -27.62
C GLY A 361 -13.18 -6.17 -26.15
N ARG A 362 -12.35 -7.11 -25.68
CA ARG A 362 -12.13 -7.36 -24.25
C ARG A 362 -11.26 -6.25 -23.65
N ARG A 363 -11.37 -6.06 -22.34
CA ARG A 363 -10.47 -5.14 -21.63
C ARG A 363 -9.09 -5.79 -21.43
N VAL A 364 -8.05 -4.97 -21.58
CA VAL A 364 -6.65 -5.37 -21.36
C VAL A 364 -5.91 -4.24 -20.68
N PHE A 365 -4.84 -4.58 -20.00
CA PHE A 365 -3.96 -3.60 -19.36
C PHE A 365 -2.71 -3.31 -20.19
N GLN A 366 -2.36 -2.05 -20.28
CA GLN A 366 -1.08 -1.62 -20.84
C GLN A 366 -0.22 -1.03 -19.72
N GLU A 367 0.95 -1.60 -19.47
CA GLU A 367 1.90 -1.04 -18.52
C GLU A 367 2.45 0.29 -19.03
N LYS A 368 2.22 1.38 -18.30
CA LYS A 368 2.57 2.76 -18.64
C LYS A 368 3.44 3.47 -17.58
N GLY A 369 3.88 2.79 -16.55
CA GLY A 369 4.56 3.41 -15.40
C GLY A 369 5.74 4.31 -15.78
N ILE A 370 6.53 3.93 -16.81
CA ILE A 370 7.65 4.76 -17.29
C ILE A 370 7.13 6.06 -17.93
N TYR A 371 6.17 5.96 -18.83
CA TYR A 371 5.62 7.12 -19.54
C TYR A 371 4.81 8.04 -18.63
N ALA A 372 4.16 7.46 -17.65
CA ALA A 372 3.35 8.17 -16.67
C ALA A 372 4.18 8.89 -15.58
N GLY A 373 5.48 8.60 -15.47
CA GLY A 373 6.32 9.16 -14.40
C GLY A 373 6.17 8.45 -13.05
N VAL A 374 5.51 7.28 -13.01
CA VAL A 374 5.27 6.48 -11.80
C VAL A 374 6.42 5.51 -11.50
N ALA A 375 7.10 5.04 -12.55
CA ALA A 375 8.11 3.97 -12.46
C ALA A 375 9.28 4.28 -11.53
N TYR A 376 9.68 5.54 -11.46
CA TYR A 376 10.90 5.98 -10.77
C TYR A 376 10.63 7.23 -9.94
N ALA A 377 11.29 7.35 -8.79
CA ALA A 377 11.34 8.59 -8.03
C ALA A 377 12.69 9.29 -8.30
N GLN A 378 12.65 10.49 -8.89
CA GLN A 378 13.84 11.24 -9.31
C GLN A 378 14.81 10.44 -10.22
N GLY A 379 14.26 9.58 -11.07
CA GLY A 379 15.02 8.74 -11.99
C GLY A 379 15.60 7.46 -11.40
N GLU A 380 15.31 7.15 -10.13
CA GLU A 380 15.82 5.99 -9.40
C GLU A 380 14.69 5.04 -8.97
N THR A 381 14.97 3.74 -8.95
CA THR A 381 14.10 2.78 -8.26
C THR A 381 14.23 2.95 -6.76
N ARG A 382 13.14 2.69 -6.03
CA ARG A 382 13.09 2.72 -4.57
C ARG A 382 12.71 1.35 -4.02
N GLY A 383 12.96 1.13 -2.73
CA GLY A 383 12.36 0.02 -2.01
C GLY A 383 10.91 0.34 -1.69
N ALA A 384 10.04 0.34 -2.71
CA ALA A 384 8.64 0.73 -2.59
C ALA A 384 7.80 -0.40 -1.99
N MET A 385 6.95 -0.08 -1.01
CA MET A 385 6.19 -1.07 -0.23
C MET A 385 4.70 -0.79 -0.20
N GLY A 386 4.24 0.16 0.59
CA GLY A 386 2.84 0.56 0.63
C GLY A 386 2.50 1.61 -0.42
N ILE A 387 1.24 1.66 -0.80
CA ILE A 387 0.74 2.58 -1.81
C ILE A 387 -0.70 2.96 -1.50
N ASP A 388 -1.06 4.23 -1.64
CA ASP A 388 -2.43 4.69 -1.57
C ASP A 388 -2.68 5.85 -2.54
N TRP A 389 -3.95 6.02 -2.90
CA TRP A 389 -4.46 7.00 -3.85
C TRP A 389 -5.53 7.87 -3.23
N ALA A 390 -5.46 9.17 -3.49
CA ALA A 390 -6.48 10.09 -3.03
C ALA A 390 -6.55 11.36 -3.88
N PRO A 391 -7.71 12.01 -3.98
CA PRO A 391 -7.81 13.34 -4.53
C PRO A 391 -7.08 14.34 -3.64
N PHE A 392 -6.20 15.16 -4.25
CA PHE A 392 -5.41 16.16 -3.57
C PHE A 392 -5.92 17.56 -3.85
N TYR A 393 -6.65 18.11 -2.93
CA TYR A 393 -7.50 19.29 -3.07
C TYR A 393 -6.83 20.55 -3.61
N ARG A 394 -5.65 20.84 -3.09
CA ARG A 394 -5.04 22.16 -3.24
C ARG A 394 -4.61 22.51 -4.66
N LYS A 395 -4.37 21.50 -5.47
CA LYS A 395 -3.93 21.63 -6.86
C LYS A 395 -4.96 21.12 -7.85
N GLY A 396 -6.10 20.61 -7.37
CA GLY A 396 -7.11 19.97 -8.21
C GLY A 396 -6.58 18.71 -8.92
N CYS A 397 -5.58 18.05 -8.31
CA CYS A 397 -4.97 16.82 -8.82
C CYS A 397 -5.32 15.63 -7.93
N ASN A 398 -5.12 14.43 -8.44
CA ASN A 398 -5.08 13.23 -7.64
C ASN A 398 -3.64 12.95 -7.20
N ALA A 399 -3.48 12.37 -6.02
CA ALA A 399 -2.18 12.06 -5.45
C ALA A 399 -1.98 10.55 -5.26
N LEU A 400 -0.78 10.09 -5.58
CA LEU A 400 -0.31 8.74 -5.29
C LEU A 400 0.80 8.82 -4.25
N LEU A 401 0.60 8.20 -3.10
CA LEU A 401 1.60 8.06 -2.04
C LEU A 401 2.21 6.67 -2.12
N ILE A 402 3.55 6.58 -2.12
CA ILE A 402 4.28 5.31 -2.07
C ILE A 402 5.30 5.39 -0.94
N THR A 403 5.22 4.47 0.01
CA THR A 403 6.19 4.38 1.11
C THR A 403 7.44 3.63 0.68
N ASN A 404 8.60 4.08 1.18
CA ASN A 404 9.89 3.57 0.73
C ASN A 404 10.77 3.06 1.89
N PHE A 405 11.83 2.35 1.52
CA PHE A 405 12.81 1.78 2.43
C PHE A 405 13.53 2.87 3.25
N SER A 406 14.23 2.46 4.31
CA SER A 406 15.00 3.39 5.16
C SER A 406 16.03 4.19 4.37
N ASN A 407 16.21 5.45 4.74
CA ASN A 407 17.04 6.47 4.07
C ASN A 407 16.53 6.89 2.68
N GLU A 408 15.36 6.44 2.27
CA GLU A 408 14.64 6.87 1.08
C GLU A 408 13.40 7.66 1.49
N PRO A 409 13.17 8.88 0.98
CA PRO A 409 11.94 9.61 1.27
C PRO A 409 10.73 8.90 0.65
N ASP A 410 9.55 9.07 1.24
CA ASP A 410 8.32 8.65 0.59
C ASP A 410 8.14 9.38 -0.73
N THR A 411 7.57 8.68 -1.70
CA THR A 411 7.27 9.21 -3.02
C THR A 411 5.83 9.71 -3.03
N PHE A 412 5.66 11.00 -3.28
CA PHE A 412 4.35 11.63 -3.41
C PHE A 412 4.24 12.19 -4.83
N LEU A 413 3.37 11.58 -5.62
CA LEU A 413 3.16 11.93 -7.01
C LEU A 413 1.83 12.66 -7.16
N CYS A 414 1.84 13.84 -7.77
CA CYS A 414 0.64 14.54 -8.19
C CYS A 414 0.38 14.30 -9.68
N GLN A 415 -0.84 13.96 -10.01
CA GLN A 415 -1.30 13.86 -11.40
C GLN A 415 -1.32 15.25 -12.04
N ASP A 416 -0.72 15.39 -13.23
CA ASP A 416 -0.68 16.66 -13.95
C ASP A 416 -1.99 16.89 -14.72
N GLN A 417 -2.99 17.40 -14.04
CA GLN A 417 -4.36 17.60 -14.48
C GLN A 417 -5.21 16.32 -14.51
N THR A 418 -6.47 16.47 -14.18
CA THR A 418 -7.47 15.40 -14.30
C THR A 418 -7.55 14.89 -15.74
N LYS A 419 -7.69 13.58 -15.91
CA LYS A 419 -7.75 12.85 -17.19
C LYS A 419 -6.41 12.67 -17.93
N SER A 420 -5.29 12.97 -17.31
CA SER A 420 -3.97 12.63 -17.80
C SER A 420 -3.33 11.57 -16.91
N LEU A 421 -2.70 10.57 -17.51
CA LEU A 421 -1.89 9.59 -16.76
C LEU A 421 -0.43 10.07 -16.62
N GLU A 422 -0.22 11.37 -16.44
CA GLU A 422 1.10 11.96 -16.23
C GLU A 422 1.24 12.45 -14.79
N PHE A 423 2.31 12.03 -14.12
CA PHE A 423 2.55 12.31 -12.71
C PHE A 423 3.86 13.04 -12.50
N LYS A 424 3.87 13.98 -11.55
CA LYS A 424 5.06 14.70 -11.09
C LYS A 424 5.35 14.39 -9.63
N GLU A 425 6.60 14.20 -9.33
CA GLU A 425 7.07 13.97 -7.96
C GLU A 425 7.11 15.29 -7.19
N GLU A 426 6.33 15.36 -6.11
CA GLU A 426 6.10 16.56 -5.30
C GLU A 426 6.45 16.36 -3.81
N SER A 427 7.09 15.25 -3.42
CA SER A 427 7.39 14.93 -2.01
C SER A 427 8.18 16.04 -1.30
N LYS A 428 9.10 16.70 -2.01
CA LYS A 428 9.92 17.77 -1.45
C LYS A 428 9.14 19.10 -1.29
N PRO A 429 8.46 19.61 -2.34
CA PRO A 429 7.63 20.81 -2.18
C PRO A 429 6.49 20.64 -1.18
N GLU A 430 5.93 19.43 -1.07
CA GLU A 430 4.85 19.12 -0.12
C GLU A 430 5.34 18.86 1.32
N GLY A 431 6.63 19.00 1.62
CA GLY A 431 7.17 18.87 2.98
C GLY A 431 7.35 17.44 3.49
N ILE A 432 7.11 16.44 2.64
CA ILE A 432 7.12 15.01 3.00
C ILE A 432 8.54 14.44 3.01
N ALA A 433 9.36 14.80 2.03
CA ALA A 433 10.65 14.14 1.76
C ALA A 433 11.64 14.20 2.93
N GLY A 434 11.65 15.28 3.71
CA GLY A 434 12.55 15.43 4.85
C GLY A 434 12.20 14.50 6.01
N PRO A 435 10.99 14.63 6.57
CA PRO A 435 10.55 13.83 7.72
C PRO A 435 10.47 12.33 7.44
N SER A 436 10.07 11.92 6.23
CA SER A 436 9.88 10.51 5.88
C SER A 436 11.17 9.78 5.50
N ARG A 437 12.30 10.48 5.36
CA ARG A 437 13.53 9.90 4.80
C ARG A 437 14.14 8.81 5.67
N VAL A 438 14.24 9.02 6.98
CA VAL A 438 15.02 8.14 7.85
C VAL A 438 14.32 6.82 8.15
N PRO A 439 13.03 6.77 8.55
CA PRO A 439 12.39 5.52 8.90
C PRO A 439 12.21 4.59 7.70
N LEU A 440 12.02 3.30 8.00
CA LEU A 440 11.57 2.30 7.04
C LEU A 440 10.06 2.19 7.15
N LYS A 441 9.33 2.43 6.06
CA LYS A 441 7.87 2.53 6.04
C LYS A 441 7.27 1.40 5.21
N PHE A 442 6.19 0.78 5.70
CA PHE A 442 5.44 -0.25 4.99
C PHE A 442 4.01 0.25 4.69
N GLY A 443 3.09 0.10 5.62
CA GLY A 443 1.72 0.54 5.42
C GLY A 443 1.60 2.06 5.35
N ALA A 444 0.64 2.53 4.56
CA ALA A 444 0.21 3.93 4.52
C ALA A 444 -1.22 4.03 4.02
N PHE A 445 -1.91 5.09 4.41
CA PHE A 445 -3.23 5.42 3.87
C PHE A 445 -3.51 6.92 4.03
N PHE A 446 -4.36 7.43 3.13
CA PHE A 446 -4.98 8.75 3.26
C PHE A 446 -6.28 8.65 4.06
N PHE A 447 -6.49 9.57 4.99
CA PHE A 447 -7.72 9.73 5.77
C PHE A 447 -7.86 11.14 6.31
N ASP A 448 -9.03 11.53 6.73
CA ASP A 448 -9.33 12.85 7.29
C ASP A 448 -9.45 12.70 8.82
N TYR A 449 -8.29 12.76 9.55
CA TYR A 449 -8.27 12.41 10.97
C TYR A 449 -8.88 13.49 11.87
N ASP A 450 -8.95 14.73 11.41
CA ASP A 450 -9.49 15.86 12.16
C ASP A 450 -10.85 16.34 11.63
N LEU A 451 -11.39 15.66 10.61
CA LEU A 451 -12.68 15.91 9.95
C LEU A 451 -12.81 17.34 9.38
N ASP A 452 -11.71 17.93 8.94
CA ASP A 452 -11.71 19.26 8.33
C ASP A 452 -12.01 19.26 6.81
N GLY A 453 -12.16 18.06 6.22
CA GLY A 453 -12.48 17.82 4.82
C GLY A 453 -11.26 17.56 3.93
N ARG A 454 -10.05 17.75 4.44
CA ARG A 454 -8.80 17.49 3.72
C ARG A 454 -8.25 16.13 4.12
N LEU A 455 -7.66 15.44 3.16
CA LEU A 455 -7.02 14.16 3.45
C LEU A 455 -5.61 14.37 3.97
N ASP A 456 -5.37 13.82 5.12
CA ASP A 456 -4.10 13.61 5.79
C ASP A 456 -3.55 12.24 5.41
N PHE A 457 -2.36 11.88 5.86
CA PHE A 457 -1.90 10.50 5.71
C PHE A 457 -1.07 10.01 6.90
N LEU A 458 -1.13 8.70 7.09
CA LEU A 458 -0.36 8.00 8.12
C LEU A 458 0.55 6.97 7.48
N THR A 459 1.75 6.74 8.06
CA THR A 459 2.67 5.66 7.69
C THR A 459 2.97 4.75 8.88
N CYS A 460 2.98 3.43 8.64
CA CYS A 460 3.30 2.40 9.62
C CYS A 460 4.75 1.94 9.43
N ASN A 461 5.60 2.20 10.43
CA ASN A 461 7.05 2.15 10.29
C ASN A 461 7.68 1.02 11.11
N GLY A 462 8.76 0.42 10.62
CA GLY A 462 9.50 -0.61 11.33
C GLY A 462 10.59 -1.28 10.50
N HIS A 463 11.79 -1.43 11.05
CA HIS A 463 12.90 -2.01 10.32
C HIS A 463 12.81 -3.55 10.19
N LEU A 464 13.59 -4.12 9.25
CA LEU A 464 13.65 -5.57 9.00
C LEU A 464 14.57 -6.30 9.98
N ASP A 465 15.69 -5.68 10.34
CA ASP A 465 16.76 -6.34 11.09
C ASP A 465 16.82 -5.83 12.53
N PRO A 466 16.65 -6.72 13.54
CA PRO A 466 16.79 -6.37 14.95
C PRO A 466 18.16 -5.77 15.32
N SER A 467 19.19 -6.08 14.55
CA SER A 467 20.56 -5.61 14.77
C SER A 467 20.88 -4.29 14.08
N ILE A 468 19.92 -3.66 13.40
CA ILE A 468 20.16 -2.49 12.54
C ILE A 468 20.88 -1.34 13.24
N LYS A 469 20.58 -1.11 14.51
CA LYS A 469 21.21 -0.04 15.31
C LYS A 469 22.74 -0.18 15.41
N LYS A 470 23.25 -1.44 15.34
CA LYS A 470 24.71 -1.70 15.32
C LYS A 470 25.34 -1.32 13.98
N LEU A 471 24.58 -1.45 12.89
CA LEU A 471 25.04 -1.18 11.53
C LEU A 471 24.81 0.29 11.14
N GLN A 472 23.68 0.83 11.53
CA GLN A 472 23.23 2.20 11.25
C GLN A 472 22.70 2.84 12.53
N PRO A 473 23.52 3.60 13.27
CA PRO A 473 23.13 4.14 14.59
C PRO A 473 21.90 5.05 14.60
N ALA A 474 21.59 5.68 13.45
CA ALA A 474 20.38 6.51 13.26
C ALA A 474 19.09 5.70 13.10
N GLN A 475 19.19 4.39 12.88
CA GLN A 475 18.06 3.49 12.70
C GLN A 475 17.68 2.77 13.99
N SER A 476 16.41 2.41 14.11
CA SER A 476 15.87 1.56 15.16
C SER A 476 15.10 0.39 14.55
N TYR A 477 15.06 -0.76 15.22
CA TYR A 477 14.27 -1.91 14.77
C TYR A 477 12.77 -1.62 14.90
N LYS A 478 12.34 -1.22 16.09
CA LYS A 478 11.00 -0.67 16.31
C LYS A 478 11.02 0.82 16.00
N GLN A 479 10.03 1.28 15.24
CA GLN A 479 9.92 2.68 14.81
C GLN A 479 8.49 3.17 15.05
N SER A 480 8.36 4.45 15.36
CA SER A 480 7.06 5.09 15.55
C SER A 480 6.37 5.31 14.19
N ALA A 481 5.05 5.24 14.16
CA ALA A 481 4.27 5.71 13.03
C ALA A 481 4.53 7.21 12.79
N GLN A 482 4.21 7.69 11.60
CA GLN A 482 4.19 9.11 11.28
C GLN A 482 2.81 9.50 10.76
N LEU A 483 2.26 10.57 11.31
CA LEU A 483 1.04 11.21 10.83
C LEU A 483 1.40 12.56 10.23
N PHE A 484 0.86 12.87 9.06
CA PHE A 484 1.09 14.10 8.32
C PHE A 484 -0.23 14.81 8.10
N TRP A 485 -0.37 15.99 8.68
CA TRP A 485 -1.52 16.85 8.54
C TRP A 485 -1.45 17.69 7.26
N SER A 486 -2.55 17.74 6.53
CA SER A 486 -2.72 18.48 5.28
C SER A 486 -3.04 19.96 5.54
N LYS A 487 -2.08 20.85 5.28
CA LYS A 487 -2.26 22.30 5.50
C LYS A 487 -3.29 22.92 4.56
N ASN A 488 -3.88 24.00 5.01
CA ASN A 488 -4.84 24.80 4.22
C ASN A 488 -4.21 25.45 2.98
N THR A 489 -2.93 25.78 3.02
CA THR A 489 -2.26 26.58 2.00
C THR A 489 -1.35 25.75 1.10
N GLU A 490 -0.39 25.03 1.65
CA GLU A 490 0.55 24.20 0.90
C GLU A 490 1.23 23.18 1.82
N GLY A 491 1.41 21.96 1.35
CA GLY A 491 2.22 20.92 1.95
C GLY A 491 1.58 20.21 3.14
N PHE A 492 2.29 19.23 3.60
CA PHE A 492 1.98 18.48 4.80
C PHE A 492 2.89 18.90 5.95
N GLU A 493 2.39 18.76 7.17
CA GLU A 493 3.16 18.98 8.38
C GLU A 493 3.15 17.71 9.24
N PRO A 494 4.32 17.22 9.69
CA PRO A 494 4.36 16.10 10.61
C PRO A 494 3.64 16.45 11.91
N VAL A 495 2.70 15.60 12.31
CA VAL A 495 2.01 15.71 13.60
C VAL A 495 2.94 15.25 14.71
N THR A 496 2.98 15.97 15.83
CA THR A 496 3.85 15.66 16.95
C THR A 496 3.14 14.86 18.02
N GLU A 497 3.92 14.20 18.89
CA GLU A 497 3.42 13.51 20.08
C GLU A 497 2.61 14.44 21.00
N GLN A 498 2.97 15.73 21.06
CA GLN A 498 2.22 16.72 21.82
C GLN A 498 0.80 16.94 21.24
N ALA A 499 0.64 16.88 19.93
CA ALA A 499 -0.65 17.10 19.27
C ALA A 499 -1.53 15.84 19.25
N ALA A 500 -0.95 14.66 19.00
CA ALA A 500 -1.72 13.42 18.83
C ALA A 500 -1.63 12.41 19.99
N GLY A 501 -0.93 12.74 21.07
CA GLY A 501 -0.70 11.83 22.19
C GLY A 501 0.44 10.83 21.93
N PRO A 502 1.06 10.29 23.00
CA PRO A 502 2.20 9.37 22.89
C PRO A 502 1.83 8.00 22.33
N GLU A 503 0.56 7.60 22.42
CA GLU A 503 0.08 6.27 22.05
C GLU A 503 0.21 6.01 20.54
N LEU A 504 -0.05 7.00 19.68
CA LEU A 504 0.17 6.91 18.24
C LEU A 504 1.64 6.65 17.87
N PHE A 505 2.55 7.15 18.69
CA PHE A 505 4.00 7.07 18.44
C PHE A 505 4.68 5.92 19.18
N GLN A 506 3.93 4.98 19.76
CA GLN A 506 4.52 3.77 20.34
C GLN A 506 5.31 2.99 19.29
N PRO A 507 6.61 2.69 19.52
CA PRO A 507 7.42 2.03 18.52
C PRO A 507 7.03 0.57 18.32
N LEU A 508 6.78 0.19 17.05
CA LEU A 508 6.51 -1.18 16.63
C LEU A 508 7.37 -1.57 15.43
N VAL A 509 7.37 -2.83 15.05
CA VAL A 509 7.96 -3.29 13.79
C VAL A 509 6.88 -3.23 12.72
N GLY A 510 6.45 -2.02 12.38
CA GLY A 510 5.24 -1.78 11.61
C GLY A 510 5.22 -2.41 10.22
N ARG A 511 4.04 -2.90 9.81
CA ARG A 511 3.76 -3.49 8.50
C ARG A 511 2.41 -3.01 7.96
N GLY A 512 1.35 -3.76 8.17
CA GLY A 512 0.01 -3.39 7.78
C GLY A 512 -0.60 -2.31 8.66
N CYS A 513 -1.54 -1.55 8.09
CA CYS A 513 -2.35 -0.60 8.81
C CYS A 513 -3.68 -0.38 8.10
N ALA A 514 -4.71 -0.06 8.87
CA ALA A 514 -6.04 0.24 8.36
C ALA A 514 -6.72 1.29 9.23
N TYR A 515 -7.75 1.93 8.70
CA TYR A 515 -8.63 2.83 9.44
C TYR A 515 -10.09 2.38 9.33
N ALA A 516 -10.87 2.70 10.35
CA ALA A 516 -12.31 2.56 10.40
C ALA A 516 -12.87 3.40 11.54
N ASP A 517 -14.15 3.72 11.48
CA ASP A 517 -14.90 4.26 12.63
C ASP A 517 -15.38 3.08 13.48
N LEU A 518 -14.56 2.69 14.47
CA LEU A 518 -14.76 1.45 15.24
C LEU A 518 -15.85 1.57 16.32
N ASP A 519 -16.17 2.78 16.79
CA ASP A 519 -17.15 3.02 17.85
C ASP A 519 -18.40 3.78 17.39
N GLY A 520 -18.43 4.20 16.11
CA GLY A 520 -19.62 4.80 15.49
C GLY A 520 -19.79 6.29 15.80
N ASP A 521 -18.71 6.98 16.22
CA ASP A 521 -18.74 8.41 16.52
C ASP A 521 -18.37 9.30 15.32
N GLY A 522 -17.87 8.70 14.22
CA GLY A 522 -17.54 9.32 12.95
C GLY A 522 -16.08 9.69 12.80
N ASP A 523 -15.31 9.67 13.87
CA ASP A 523 -13.87 9.86 13.84
C ASP A 523 -13.20 8.57 13.33
N LEU A 524 -12.17 8.70 12.51
CA LEU A 524 -11.50 7.52 11.95
C LEU A 524 -10.41 7.01 12.90
N ASP A 525 -10.65 5.85 13.47
CA ASP A 525 -9.70 5.11 14.30
C ASP A 525 -8.65 4.41 13.46
N VAL A 526 -7.52 4.05 14.07
CA VAL A 526 -6.37 3.48 13.38
C VAL A 526 -5.96 2.15 13.98
N VAL A 527 -5.72 1.16 13.12
CA VAL A 527 -5.15 -0.14 13.50
C VAL A 527 -3.77 -0.28 12.86
N LEU A 528 -2.74 -0.47 13.70
CA LEU A 528 -1.36 -0.70 13.26
C LEU A 528 -0.93 -2.11 13.64
N VAL A 529 -0.37 -2.86 12.67
CA VAL A 529 0.09 -4.22 12.89
C VAL A 529 1.60 -4.31 12.76
N GLY A 530 2.23 -4.90 13.76
CA GLY A 530 3.67 -5.15 13.77
C GLY A 530 4.02 -6.55 13.28
N ASN A 531 5.20 -6.70 12.67
CA ASN A 531 5.78 -8.00 12.33
C ASN A 531 6.35 -8.67 13.60
N GLY A 532 5.49 -9.39 14.31
CA GLY A 532 5.74 -9.94 15.63
C GLY A 532 5.31 -8.99 16.76
N GLY A 533 4.49 -9.46 17.67
CA GLY A 533 3.95 -8.68 18.79
C GLY A 533 2.47 -8.29 18.63
N PRO A 534 1.92 -7.58 19.63
CA PRO A 534 0.53 -7.14 19.57
C PRO A 534 0.34 -6.00 18.55
N PRO A 535 -0.87 -5.83 18.00
CA PRO A 535 -1.24 -4.65 17.24
C PRO A 535 -1.42 -3.45 18.17
N LEU A 536 -1.58 -2.26 17.59
CA LEU A 536 -2.12 -1.09 18.26
C LEU A 536 -3.47 -0.77 17.63
N VAL A 537 -4.53 -0.75 18.43
CA VAL A 537 -5.86 -0.26 18.05
C VAL A 537 -6.04 1.09 18.76
N LEU A 538 -6.01 2.13 17.97
CA LEU A 538 -5.91 3.52 18.42
C LEU A 538 -7.22 4.22 18.12
N ARG A 539 -8.00 4.51 19.17
CA ARG A 539 -9.20 5.31 19.04
C ARG A 539 -8.82 6.77 18.82
N ASN A 540 -9.47 7.40 17.87
CA ASN A 540 -9.36 8.82 17.59
C ASN A 540 -10.30 9.60 18.54
N ASP A 541 -9.77 10.38 19.45
CA ASP A 541 -10.53 11.19 20.42
C ASP A 541 -10.68 12.63 19.89
N ASN A 542 -11.18 12.83 18.67
CA ASN A 542 -11.35 14.14 18.07
C ASN A 542 -12.44 14.93 18.82
N ASN A 543 -12.10 16.14 19.26
CA ASN A 543 -13.02 17.03 19.96
C ASN A 543 -13.06 18.46 19.39
N LEU A 544 -12.65 18.62 18.12
CA LEU A 544 -12.62 19.91 17.44
C LEU A 544 -14.02 20.46 17.13
N GLY A 545 -15.05 19.63 17.31
CA GLY A 545 -16.43 19.97 17.02
C GLY A 545 -16.72 20.13 15.53
N HIS A 546 -15.93 19.46 14.70
CA HIS A 546 -16.16 19.37 13.27
C HIS A 546 -17.35 18.45 12.99
N ARG A 547 -18.07 18.74 11.92
CA ARG A 547 -19.16 17.91 11.43
C ARG A 547 -18.66 16.90 10.42
N TRP A 548 -19.43 15.85 10.21
CA TRP A 548 -19.13 14.82 9.25
C TRP A 548 -20.40 14.20 8.65
N ILE A 549 -20.23 13.45 7.58
CA ILE A 549 -21.23 12.57 7.01
C ILE A 549 -20.55 11.36 6.39
N ARG A 550 -21.16 10.18 6.52
CA ARG A 550 -20.58 8.94 6.01
C ARG A 550 -21.56 8.24 5.08
N PHE A 551 -21.02 7.62 4.03
CA PHE A 551 -21.82 6.88 3.06
C PHE A 551 -21.33 5.44 2.90
N LYS A 552 -22.20 4.47 3.25
CA LYS A 552 -22.08 3.06 2.90
C LYS A 552 -22.82 2.85 1.58
N LEU A 553 -22.13 2.46 0.53
CA LEU A 553 -22.72 2.24 -0.78
C LEU A 553 -23.07 0.78 -0.97
N LYS A 554 -24.22 0.52 -1.63
CA LYS A 554 -24.62 -0.83 -2.04
C LYS A 554 -24.97 -0.83 -3.52
N GLY A 555 -24.15 -1.51 -4.33
CA GLY A 555 -24.46 -1.79 -5.73
C GLY A 555 -25.64 -2.75 -5.86
N ASP A 556 -26.25 -2.80 -7.03
CA ASP A 556 -27.41 -3.66 -7.27
C ASP A 556 -27.07 -5.15 -7.52
N GLY A 557 -25.78 -5.47 -7.64
CA GLY A 557 -25.28 -6.82 -7.90
C GLY A 557 -25.47 -7.28 -9.34
N VAL A 558 -25.88 -6.39 -10.25
CA VAL A 558 -26.14 -6.66 -11.67
C VAL A 558 -25.35 -5.71 -12.57
N ARG A 559 -25.54 -4.40 -12.39
CA ARG A 559 -24.81 -3.34 -13.11
C ARG A 559 -23.50 -2.95 -12.42
N SER A 560 -23.49 -3.11 -11.13
CA SER A 560 -22.31 -2.85 -10.28
C SER A 560 -22.24 -3.92 -9.20
N ASN A 561 -21.01 -4.25 -8.77
CA ASN A 561 -20.81 -5.15 -7.65
C ASN A 561 -21.48 -4.61 -6.36
N ARG A 562 -21.98 -5.50 -5.49
CA ARG A 562 -22.71 -5.10 -4.28
C ARG A 562 -21.86 -4.34 -3.28
N SER A 563 -20.58 -4.63 -3.20
CA SER A 563 -19.64 -3.88 -2.35
C SER A 563 -19.37 -2.46 -2.84
N ALA A 564 -19.85 -2.10 -4.04
CA ALA A 564 -19.61 -0.83 -4.71
C ALA A 564 -18.09 -0.47 -4.85
N ILE A 565 -17.21 -1.48 -4.85
CA ILE A 565 -15.77 -1.30 -5.06
C ILE A 565 -15.54 -0.69 -6.42
N GLY A 566 -14.78 0.43 -6.48
CA GLY A 566 -14.58 1.27 -7.65
C GLY A 566 -15.57 2.43 -7.77
N ALA A 567 -16.55 2.56 -6.85
CA ALA A 567 -17.45 3.72 -6.84
C ALA A 567 -16.70 4.99 -6.45
N ARG A 568 -16.96 6.08 -7.18
CA ARG A 568 -16.46 7.42 -6.89
C ARG A 568 -17.58 8.31 -6.37
N ILE A 569 -17.34 8.96 -5.24
CA ILE A 569 -18.30 9.83 -4.56
C ILE A 569 -17.77 11.26 -4.59
N VAL A 570 -18.60 12.18 -5.03
CA VAL A 570 -18.31 13.62 -5.07
C VAL A 570 -19.32 14.34 -4.20
N LEU A 571 -18.82 15.03 -3.18
CA LEU A 571 -19.62 15.84 -2.26
C LEU A 571 -19.31 17.32 -2.49
N GLU A 572 -20.31 18.11 -2.87
CA GLU A 572 -20.18 19.54 -3.08
C GLU A 572 -20.72 20.32 -1.88
N THR A 573 -19.92 21.24 -1.35
CA THR A 573 -20.30 22.18 -0.30
C THR A 573 -20.05 23.60 -0.77
N LYS A 574 -20.40 24.60 0.04
CA LYS A 574 -20.03 26.00 -0.23
C LYS A 574 -18.51 26.25 -0.22
N ASP A 575 -17.77 25.40 0.47
CA ASP A 575 -16.31 25.51 0.68
C ASP A 575 -15.50 24.78 -0.40
N GLY A 576 -16.19 24.04 -1.28
CA GLY A 576 -15.58 23.30 -2.39
C GLY A 576 -16.13 21.87 -2.53
N GLU A 577 -15.43 21.11 -3.36
CA GLU A 577 -15.75 19.73 -3.69
C GLU A 577 -14.83 18.77 -2.94
N GLN A 578 -15.38 17.71 -2.39
CA GLN A 578 -14.65 16.58 -1.81
C GLN A 578 -14.91 15.32 -2.61
N ARG A 579 -13.89 14.48 -2.78
CA ARG A 579 -13.98 13.21 -3.50
C ARG A 579 -13.49 12.07 -2.63
N ARG A 580 -14.17 10.93 -2.71
CA ARG A 580 -13.72 9.66 -2.11
C ARG A 580 -13.96 8.53 -3.10
N GLU A 581 -13.18 7.48 -2.98
CA GLU A 581 -13.30 6.28 -3.80
C GLU A 581 -13.34 5.04 -2.91
N ILE A 582 -14.23 4.09 -3.23
CA ILE A 582 -14.35 2.83 -2.50
C ILE A 582 -13.32 1.85 -3.08
N ALA A 583 -12.28 1.55 -2.33
CA ALA A 583 -11.16 0.71 -2.75
C ALA A 583 -10.99 -0.52 -1.85
N ALA A 584 -10.75 -1.68 -2.45
CA ALA A 584 -10.60 -2.97 -1.77
C ALA A 584 -9.16 -3.27 -1.30
N ALA A 585 -8.23 -2.35 -1.49
CA ALA A 585 -6.86 -2.44 -0.98
C ALA A 585 -6.33 -1.04 -0.71
N ARG A 586 -5.54 -0.88 0.36
CA ARG A 586 -4.82 0.35 0.68
C ARG A 586 -3.53 0.02 1.41
N GLY A 587 -2.49 0.79 1.13
CA GLY A 587 -1.22 0.67 1.81
C GLY A 587 -0.49 -0.63 1.51
N TYR A 588 -0.24 -1.43 2.54
CA TYR A 588 0.55 -2.64 2.48
C TYR A 588 -0.20 -3.79 3.17
N LEU A 589 -0.48 -4.88 2.44
CA LEU A 589 -1.12 -6.10 2.95
C LEU A 589 -2.48 -5.90 3.62
N SER A 590 -3.13 -4.75 3.43
CA SER A 590 -4.24 -4.33 4.29
C SER A 590 -5.39 -3.74 3.50
N GLN A 591 -6.55 -3.70 4.15
CA GLN A 591 -7.75 -3.04 3.67
C GLN A 591 -8.43 -2.28 4.80
N SER A 592 -8.74 -1.01 4.56
CA SER A 592 -9.57 -0.18 5.43
C SER A 592 -11.06 -0.42 5.16
N GLU A 593 -11.94 0.21 5.94
CA GLU A 593 -13.39 0.09 5.74
C GLU A 593 -13.83 0.57 4.35
N LEU A 594 -14.92 -0.02 3.84
CA LEU A 594 -15.54 0.35 2.56
C LEU A 594 -16.61 1.46 2.72
N VAL A 595 -16.50 2.28 3.75
CA VAL A 595 -17.39 3.42 4.02
C VAL A 595 -16.64 4.70 3.71
N ALA A 596 -17.26 5.61 2.95
CA ALA A 596 -16.67 6.89 2.62
C ALA A 596 -17.01 7.94 3.69
N THR A 597 -16.00 8.45 4.38
CA THR A 597 -16.12 9.51 5.38
C THR A 597 -15.77 10.87 4.78
N PHE A 598 -16.63 11.86 5.00
CA PHE A 598 -16.46 13.25 4.61
C PHE A 598 -16.48 14.12 5.86
N GLY A 599 -15.32 14.65 6.24
CA GLY A 599 -15.23 15.73 7.20
C GLY A 599 -15.78 17.02 6.58
N LEU A 600 -16.52 17.78 7.33
CA LEU A 600 -17.16 19.01 6.88
C LEU A 600 -16.63 20.24 7.62
N GLY A 601 -15.70 20.05 8.56
CA GLY A 601 -15.26 21.12 9.44
C GLY A 601 -16.44 21.76 10.15
N LYS A 602 -16.64 23.05 9.93
CA LYS A 602 -17.78 23.81 10.48
C LYS A 602 -18.91 24.02 9.47
N THR A 603 -18.84 23.38 8.30
CA THR A 603 -19.87 23.50 7.27
C THR A 603 -21.09 22.66 7.65
N GLU A 604 -22.26 23.26 7.53
CA GLU A 604 -23.55 22.62 7.90
C GLU A 604 -24.41 22.30 6.66
N GLU A 605 -24.00 22.76 5.49
CA GLU A 605 -24.83 22.67 4.29
C GLU A 605 -24.08 21.97 3.15
N ILE A 606 -24.64 20.86 2.70
CA ILE A 606 -24.20 20.14 1.51
C ILE A 606 -25.05 20.59 0.33
N GLN A 607 -24.42 20.88 -0.81
CA GLN A 607 -25.09 21.37 -2.00
C GLN A 607 -25.55 20.22 -2.90
N ARG A 608 -24.69 19.21 -3.06
CA ARG A 608 -24.94 18.06 -3.93
C ARG A 608 -24.09 16.85 -3.51
N LEU A 609 -24.63 15.68 -3.74
CA LEU A 609 -23.89 14.41 -3.70
C LEU A 609 -24.03 13.71 -5.05
N THR A 610 -22.90 13.38 -5.66
CA THR A 610 -22.85 12.63 -6.91
C THR A 610 -22.10 11.33 -6.69
N ILE A 611 -22.71 10.21 -7.07
CA ILE A 611 -22.11 8.86 -6.98
C ILE A 611 -21.99 8.30 -8.38
N HIS A 612 -20.76 8.06 -8.82
CA HIS A 612 -20.46 7.30 -10.03
C HIS A 612 -20.28 5.84 -9.64
N TRP A 613 -21.22 5.01 -10.05
CA TRP A 613 -21.21 3.58 -9.75
C TRP A 613 -20.22 2.85 -10.66
N PRO A 614 -19.51 1.83 -10.16
CA PRO A 614 -18.55 1.05 -10.96
C PRO A 614 -19.27 0.20 -12.00
N GLY A 615 -18.52 -0.27 -13.00
CA GLY A 615 -19.02 -1.13 -14.08
C GLY A 615 -19.53 -0.34 -15.29
N LYS A 616 -19.54 -1.01 -16.44
CA LYS A 616 -19.92 -0.41 -17.74
C LYS A 616 -21.31 0.23 -17.73
N GLU A 617 -22.24 -0.36 -17.00
CA GLU A 617 -23.64 0.07 -16.89
C GLU A 617 -23.97 0.69 -15.52
N GLY A 618 -22.96 0.94 -14.69
CA GLY A 618 -23.12 1.42 -13.33
C GLY A 618 -23.93 2.73 -13.24
N GLY A 619 -23.60 3.68 -14.10
CA GLY A 619 -24.30 4.95 -14.18
C GLY A 619 -23.97 5.90 -13.05
N THR A 620 -24.79 6.95 -12.92
CA THR A 620 -24.58 8.02 -11.92
C THR A 620 -25.87 8.28 -11.13
N THR A 621 -25.75 8.38 -9.81
CA THR A 621 -26.81 8.88 -8.93
C THR A 621 -26.47 10.29 -8.48
N VAL A 622 -27.41 11.22 -8.63
CA VAL A 622 -27.27 12.60 -8.16
C VAL A 622 -28.33 12.87 -7.12
N ILE A 623 -27.91 13.30 -5.95
CA ILE A 623 -28.80 13.73 -4.84
C ILE A 623 -28.63 15.23 -4.68
N GLU A 624 -29.66 15.97 -5.08
CA GLU A 624 -29.67 17.42 -5.05
C GLU A 624 -29.87 17.96 -3.63
N LYS A 625 -29.55 19.24 -3.43
CA LYS A 625 -29.59 19.94 -2.14
C LYS A 625 -30.85 19.68 -1.32
N SER A 626 -32.03 19.71 -1.94
CA SER A 626 -33.31 19.51 -1.24
C SER A 626 -33.47 18.10 -0.64
N GLU A 627 -32.88 17.11 -1.27
CA GLU A 627 -32.94 15.70 -0.82
C GLU A 627 -31.81 15.42 0.19
N ILE A 628 -30.59 15.87 -0.10
CA ILE A 628 -29.45 15.65 0.79
C ILE A 628 -29.61 16.38 2.12
N ALA A 629 -30.32 17.53 2.14
CA ALA A 629 -30.66 18.25 3.36
C ALA A 629 -31.57 17.46 4.32
N LYS A 630 -32.18 16.37 3.87
CA LYS A 630 -32.94 15.44 4.71
C LYS A 630 -32.05 14.44 5.44
N LEU A 631 -30.83 14.28 4.99
CA LEU A 631 -29.83 13.43 5.64
C LEU A 631 -29.25 14.16 6.84
N ALA A 632 -29.28 13.51 8.00
CA ALA A 632 -28.72 14.08 9.21
C ALA A 632 -27.19 14.11 9.11
N LEU A 633 -26.55 15.24 9.45
CA LEU A 633 -25.11 15.30 9.68
C LEU A 633 -24.74 14.50 10.94
N ASN A 634 -23.47 14.13 11.05
CA ASN A 634 -22.90 13.30 12.10
C ASN A 634 -23.60 11.93 12.15
N LYS A 635 -23.85 11.36 10.96
CA LYS A 635 -24.43 10.02 10.79
C LYS A 635 -23.90 9.32 9.53
N GLN A 636 -23.93 8.00 9.59
CA GLN A 636 -23.76 7.13 8.44
C GLN A 636 -25.10 6.92 7.73
N HIS A 637 -25.06 6.96 6.41
CA HIS A 637 -26.20 6.72 5.52
C HIS A 637 -25.88 5.64 4.52
N THR A 638 -26.78 4.71 4.31
CA THR A 638 -26.67 3.72 3.23
C THR A 638 -27.34 4.24 1.98
N ILE A 639 -26.61 4.25 0.87
CA ILE A 639 -27.14 4.62 -0.45
C ILE A 639 -27.11 3.39 -1.35
N GLU A 640 -28.28 3.00 -1.85
CA GLU A 640 -28.42 1.85 -2.74
C GLU A 640 -28.53 2.31 -4.20
N GLN A 641 -27.86 1.61 -5.12
CA GLN A 641 -27.95 1.89 -6.55
C GLN A 641 -29.36 1.65 -7.06
N GLY A 642 -29.94 2.68 -7.72
CA GLY A 642 -31.32 2.61 -8.23
C GLY A 642 -32.40 2.74 -7.14
N GLY A 643 -32.04 2.94 -5.87
CA GLY A 643 -32.95 3.32 -4.79
C GLY A 643 -33.54 4.73 -5.02
N LYS A 644 -34.78 4.95 -4.54
CA LYS A 644 -35.45 6.26 -4.62
C LYS A 644 -35.11 7.12 -3.42
#